data_73eb17c971ad0468cd42da5442b4f2cd
#
_entry.id   73eb17c971ad0468cd42da5442b4f2cd
#
_cell.length_a   1.000
_cell.length_b   1.000
_cell.length_c   1.000
_cell.angle_alpha   90.00
_cell.angle_beta   90.00
_cell.angle_gamma   90.00
#
_symmetry.space_group_name_H-M   'P 1'
#
loop_
_entity.id
_entity.type
_entity.pdbx_description
1 polymer ?
#
loop_
_entity_poly.entity_id
_entity_poly.type
_entity_poly.pdbx_seq_one_letter_code
_entity_poly.pdbx_strand_id
1 'polypeptide(L)'
;FKEDMDGFIKEIRKDIKNTFNNDDFEKEKALIKQEFEAKRSALLDKLNQDASKYNFQVKAAQNGIYMMPVFEGRAIEEEEFEKLDDNIKQEYEEKSVLVQEQIMNVISQIKEIERQSDKKISEWRSNVALLTVNVHINFLKSKYKRNKKINQFLNDVKQDVLKNIPVFLEDDTKQPQPAGQGPAVRKPDPCMNYRVNLFVDNSNLDGAPVIMDSNYSYHNIFGSLEYENYYGALKTDHTMLKPGLLQKANGGYIIFQAKDLLANGMCYEALKKALRIKEISIENTADQRSSSMVLVSLKPEPIPLNLKVILIGNEQIYQTLLAMDSDFRKLFKIKVEFESEAPINAENLNKLAQIIHGFCEHEELPHLDRSAMGRLVEYASKLAGSHKKVSTRFDDLIQVVGEAATWAKISKSKVVTAKFIDKALEQRTERVKKYDTKYLEMIKENSLLINTSGFEVGELNGLTVMSIGDYTFGKPAKITVNTYTGKNGVVNIEREVEISGPSHSKGVLILTGYLGEMFAQDIPLCLTASICFEQLYNGVDGDSASSTELYGLLSSLSGIPINQSIAVTGSVNQKGQIQPIGGVNEKIEGFFQICKMRGLDGSHGVMIPIQNVDNLQLSDEIVEAVKNKQFHIYSVSTIEEGIEVLTGVPAGRKDKNGKFPAGTVNYLVYEKLKKYAETVNGKDA
;
A
#
# COMPACT_ATOMS: atom_id res chain seq x y z
N PHE A 1 9.39 31.14 -13.70
CA PHE A 1 8.57 31.40 -14.90
C PHE A 1 7.14 31.74 -14.56
N LYS A 2 6.51 31.04 -13.56
CA LYS A 2 5.15 31.38 -13.10
C LYS A 2 5.06 32.83 -12.62
N GLU A 3 5.93 33.25 -11.73
CA GLU A 3 5.99 34.62 -11.21
C GLU A 3 6.23 35.65 -12.32
N ASP A 4 7.11 35.33 -13.26
CA ASP A 4 7.40 36.20 -14.42
C ASP A 4 6.17 36.35 -15.33
N MET A 5 5.38 35.29 -15.52
CA MET A 5 4.14 35.35 -16.31
C MET A 5 3.03 36.11 -15.55
N ASP A 6 2.93 35.95 -14.24
CA ASP A 6 1.98 36.73 -13.41
C ASP A 6 2.35 38.23 -13.43
N GLY A 7 3.64 38.56 -13.40
CA GLY A 7 4.17 39.90 -13.61
C GLY A 7 3.83 40.45 -15.00
N PHE A 8 4.13 39.64 -16.06
CA PHE A 8 3.81 39.99 -17.45
C PHE A 8 2.33 40.32 -17.63
N ILE A 9 1.42 39.51 -17.11
CA ILE A 9 -0.03 39.77 -17.22
C ILE A 9 -0.42 41.12 -16.61
N LYS A 10 0.15 41.47 -15.47
CA LYS A 10 -0.12 42.73 -14.78
C LYS A 10 0.43 43.92 -15.56
N GLU A 11 1.68 43.84 -16.02
CA GLU A 11 2.36 44.92 -16.75
C GLU A 11 1.74 45.13 -18.11
N ILE A 12 1.50 44.04 -18.88
CA ILE A 12 0.92 44.16 -20.23
C ILE A 12 -0.51 44.74 -20.17
N ARG A 13 -1.33 44.39 -19.17
CA ARG A 13 -2.65 45.01 -18.97
C ARG A 13 -2.56 46.52 -18.75
N LYS A 14 -1.61 46.93 -17.91
CA LYS A 14 -1.39 48.35 -17.60
C LYS A 14 -0.90 49.11 -18.85
N ASP A 15 0.08 48.54 -19.52
CA ASP A 15 0.74 49.20 -20.68
C ASP A 15 -0.17 49.25 -21.91
N ILE A 16 -0.96 48.23 -22.19
CA ILE A 16 -1.98 48.27 -23.23
C ILE A 16 -3.02 49.34 -22.89
N LYS A 17 -3.55 49.40 -21.68
CA LYS A 17 -4.51 50.44 -21.26
C LYS A 17 -3.92 51.86 -21.42
N ASN A 18 -2.69 52.06 -20.98
CA ASN A 18 -2.01 53.36 -21.14
C ASN A 18 -1.80 53.74 -22.59
N THR A 19 -1.38 52.78 -23.40
CA THR A 19 -1.09 53.01 -24.84
C THR A 19 -2.34 53.38 -25.62
N PHE A 20 -3.48 52.72 -25.32
CA PHE A 20 -4.74 52.99 -26.01
C PHE A 20 -5.57 54.14 -25.41
N ASN A 21 -5.27 54.60 -24.22
CA ASN A 21 -5.86 55.80 -23.61
C ASN A 21 -5.01 57.06 -23.85
N ASN A 22 -3.94 56.99 -24.63
CA ASN A 22 -3.10 58.13 -24.94
C ASN A 22 -3.76 59.03 -26.04
N ASP A 23 -3.63 60.33 -25.87
CA ASP A 23 -4.15 61.36 -26.81
C ASP A 23 -3.67 61.10 -28.24
N ASP A 24 -2.48 60.59 -28.44
CA ASP A 24 -1.92 60.30 -29.78
C ASP A 24 -2.65 59.12 -30.49
N PHE A 25 -3.12 58.15 -29.71
CA PHE A 25 -3.93 57.05 -30.26
C PHE A 25 -5.31 57.53 -30.73
N GLU A 26 -5.98 58.36 -29.95
CA GLU A 26 -7.31 58.87 -30.31
C GLU A 26 -7.21 59.90 -31.46
N LYS A 27 -6.12 60.69 -31.54
CA LYS A 27 -5.90 61.59 -32.66
C LYS A 27 -5.72 60.82 -33.99
N GLU A 28 -4.90 59.80 -34.01
CA GLU A 28 -4.65 59.02 -35.22
C GLU A 28 -5.88 58.22 -35.68
N LYS A 29 -6.64 57.68 -34.74
CA LYS A 29 -7.92 57.06 -35.02
C LYS A 29 -8.95 58.04 -35.56
N ALA A 30 -8.97 59.26 -35.05
CA ALA A 30 -9.81 60.35 -35.60
C ALA A 30 -9.40 60.73 -36.99
N LEU A 31 -8.10 60.83 -37.31
CA LEU A 31 -7.57 61.10 -38.67
C LEU A 31 -7.99 59.98 -39.64
N ILE A 32 -7.86 58.71 -39.26
CA ILE A 32 -8.29 57.60 -40.14
C ILE A 32 -9.80 57.72 -40.40
N LYS A 33 -10.61 57.93 -39.37
CA LYS A 33 -12.07 58.10 -39.53
C LYS A 33 -12.40 59.29 -40.43
N GLN A 34 -11.73 60.44 -40.24
CA GLN A 34 -11.92 61.64 -41.06
C GLN A 34 -11.59 61.36 -42.55
N GLU A 35 -10.52 60.63 -42.88
CA GLU A 35 -10.17 60.23 -44.24
C GLU A 35 -11.30 59.44 -44.91
N PHE A 36 -11.90 58.49 -44.18
CA PHE A 36 -12.97 57.68 -44.72
C PHE A 36 -14.32 58.38 -44.76
N GLU A 37 -14.63 59.27 -43.78
CA GLU A 37 -15.83 60.15 -43.80
C GLU A 37 -15.75 61.13 -44.99
N ALA A 38 -14.58 61.66 -45.32
CA ALA A 38 -14.41 62.50 -46.51
C ALA A 38 -14.69 61.72 -47.82
N LYS A 39 -14.23 60.47 -47.92
CA LYS A 39 -14.55 59.57 -49.03
C LYS A 39 -16.03 59.24 -49.15
N ARG A 40 -16.67 59.00 -48.03
CA ARG A 40 -18.13 58.76 -47.93
C ARG A 40 -18.93 59.96 -48.36
N SER A 41 -18.58 61.16 -47.86
CA SER A 41 -19.22 62.43 -48.25
C SER A 41 -19.08 62.68 -49.77
N ALA A 42 -17.89 62.49 -50.35
CA ALA A 42 -17.67 62.66 -51.75
C ALA A 42 -18.54 61.71 -52.61
N LEU A 43 -18.77 60.47 -52.17
CA LEU A 43 -19.66 59.53 -52.87
C LEU A 43 -21.12 59.97 -52.78
N LEU A 44 -21.56 60.48 -51.60
CA LEU A 44 -22.92 60.95 -51.40
C LEU A 44 -23.18 62.24 -52.22
N ASP A 45 -22.19 63.15 -52.26
CA ASP A 45 -22.28 64.37 -53.08
C ASP A 45 -22.36 64.05 -54.59
N LYS A 46 -21.57 63.11 -55.03
CA LYS A 46 -21.62 62.60 -56.43
C LYS A 46 -22.98 61.98 -56.73
N LEU A 47 -23.49 61.09 -55.83
CA LEU A 47 -24.79 60.47 -55.96
C LEU A 47 -25.90 61.54 -56.10
N ASN A 48 -25.84 62.58 -55.25
CA ASN A 48 -26.82 63.66 -55.27
C ASN A 48 -26.74 64.51 -56.59
N GLN A 49 -25.53 64.74 -57.09
CA GLN A 49 -25.33 65.38 -58.41
C GLN A 49 -25.87 64.52 -59.58
N ASP A 50 -25.67 63.20 -59.50
CA ASP A 50 -26.15 62.31 -60.53
C ASP A 50 -27.70 62.14 -60.44
N ALA A 51 -28.26 62.04 -59.29
CA ALA A 51 -29.71 62.02 -59.03
C ALA A 51 -30.41 63.30 -59.44
N SER A 52 -29.74 64.47 -59.29
CA SER A 52 -30.26 65.74 -59.75
C SER A 52 -30.49 65.81 -61.29
N LYS A 53 -29.70 65.06 -62.09
CA LYS A 53 -29.89 64.97 -63.54
C LYS A 53 -31.22 64.30 -63.95
N TYR A 54 -31.77 63.50 -62.99
CA TYR A 54 -33.06 62.82 -63.13
C TYR A 54 -34.18 63.47 -62.32
N ASN A 55 -33.94 64.70 -61.88
CA ASN A 55 -34.89 65.46 -60.99
C ASN A 55 -35.19 64.79 -59.65
N PHE A 56 -34.19 64.14 -59.03
CA PHE A 56 -34.28 63.62 -57.71
C PHE A 56 -33.22 64.28 -56.82
N GLN A 57 -33.55 64.46 -55.54
CA GLN A 57 -32.65 64.85 -54.47
C GLN A 57 -32.44 63.63 -53.54
N VAL A 58 -31.20 63.34 -53.24
CA VAL A 58 -30.86 62.25 -52.31
C VAL A 58 -30.48 62.81 -50.97
N LYS A 59 -31.11 62.27 -49.93
CA LYS A 59 -30.77 62.62 -48.53
C LYS A 59 -30.32 61.35 -47.78
N ALA A 60 -29.16 61.42 -47.10
CA ALA A 60 -28.71 60.43 -46.20
C ALA A 60 -29.27 60.63 -44.78
N ALA A 61 -29.93 59.64 -44.20
CA ALA A 61 -30.41 59.63 -42.82
C ALA A 61 -29.78 58.48 -42.05
N GLN A 62 -29.98 58.40 -40.74
CA GLN A 62 -29.41 57.34 -39.90
C GLN A 62 -29.86 55.90 -40.33
N ASN A 63 -31.03 55.78 -40.93
CA ASN A 63 -31.62 54.48 -41.30
C ASN A 63 -31.48 54.17 -42.81
N GLY A 64 -30.78 54.97 -43.61
CA GLY A 64 -30.63 54.71 -45.01
C GLY A 64 -30.50 55.95 -45.89
N ILE A 65 -30.44 55.74 -47.18
CA ILE A 65 -30.41 56.81 -48.18
C ILE A 65 -31.79 56.87 -48.83
N TYR A 66 -32.41 58.04 -48.78
CA TYR A 66 -33.77 58.31 -49.31
C TYR A 66 -33.65 59.25 -50.50
N MET A 67 -34.45 58.97 -51.54
CA MET A 67 -34.62 59.89 -52.67
C MET A 67 -35.93 60.60 -52.62
N MET A 68 -35.92 61.87 -52.99
CA MET A 68 -37.11 62.71 -53.07
C MET A 68 -37.21 63.31 -54.46
N PRO A 69 -38.36 63.24 -55.14
CA PRO A 69 -38.56 63.85 -56.45
C PRO A 69 -38.46 65.39 -56.32
N VAL A 70 -37.85 66.03 -57.35
CA VAL A 70 -37.74 67.51 -57.42
C VAL A 70 -38.60 67.97 -58.56
N PHE A 71 -39.65 68.76 -58.27
CA PHE A 71 -40.53 69.34 -59.25
C PHE A 71 -40.46 70.90 -59.10
N GLU A 72 -40.37 71.61 -60.23
CA GLU A 72 -40.17 73.06 -60.34
C GLU A 72 -39.03 73.59 -59.42
N GLY A 73 -37.94 72.81 -59.25
CA GLY A 73 -36.79 73.22 -58.50
C GLY A 73 -36.87 73.05 -56.98
N ARG A 74 -37.91 72.43 -56.43
CA ARG A 74 -38.05 72.07 -55.02
C ARG A 74 -38.33 70.57 -54.87
N ALA A 75 -37.75 69.96 -53.82
CA ALA A 75 -38.08 68.58 -53.45
C ALA A 75 -39.53 68.54 -52.92
N ILE A 76 -40.32 67.63 -53.44
CA ILE A 76 -41.72 67.39 -53.06
C ILE A 76 -41.89 66.11 -52.24
N GLU A 77 -42.87 66.14 -51.31
CA GLU A 77 -43.21 64.99 -50.50
C GLU A 77 -44.16 64.05 -51.21
N GLU A 78 -44.27 62.82 -50.80
CA GLU A 78 -45.08 61.76 -51.40
C GLU A 78 -46.53 62.15 -51.62
N GLU A 79 -47.16 62.94 -50.70
CA GLU A 79 -48.50 63.49 -50.81
C GLU A 79 -48.65 64.56 -51.90
N GLU A 80 -47.60 65.29 -52.21
CA GLU A 80 -47.57 66.28 -53.29
C GLU A 80 -47.30 65.60 -54.63
N PHE A 81 -46.50 64.53 -54.64
CA PHE A 81 -46.18 63.76 -55.83
C PHE A 81 -47.43 63.00 -56.35
N GLU A 82 -48.27 62.48 -55.46
CA GLU A 82 -49.55 61.83 -55.85
C GLU A 82 -50.57 62.75 -56.54
N LYS A 83 -50.44 64.06 -56.41
CA LYS A 83 -51.34 65.06 -57.07
C LYS A 83 -50.86 65.48 -58.42
N LEU A 84 -49.74 65.00 -58.94
CA LEU A 84 -49.24 65.29 -60.30
C LEU A 84 -49.98 64.49 -61.38
N ASP A 85 -49.88 65.00 -62.65
CA ASP A 85 -50.48 64.35 -63.81
C ASP A 85 -49.89 62.97 -64.08
N ASP A 86 -50.71 61.98 -64.47
CA ASP A 86 -50.31 60.56 -64.59
C ASP A 86 -49.14 60.40 -65.58
N ASN A 87 -49.01 61.19 -66.63
CA ASN A 87 -47.88 61.20 -67.56
C ASN A 87 -46.57 61.60 -66.91
N ILE A 88 -46.63 62.55 -65.97
CA ILE A 88 -45.46 62.99 -65.19
C ILE A 88 -45.05 61.96 -64.15
N LYS A 89 -45.99 61.34 -63.51
CA LYS A 89 -45.69 60.23 -62.56
C LYS A 89 -44.97 59.11 -63.22
N GLN A 90 -45.44 58.67 -64.38
CA GLN A 90 -44.82 57.58 -65.13
C GLN A 90 -43.35 57.90 -65.52
N GLU A 91 -43.08 59.14 -65.96
CA GLU A 91 -41.74 59.57 -66.23
C GLU A 91 -40.79 59.52 -65.00
N TYR A 92 -41.34 59.92 -63.83
CA TYR A 92 -40.59 59.86 -62.59
C TYR A 92 -40.39 58.44 -62.07
N GLU A 93 -41.38 57.54 -62.26
CA GLU A 93 -41.26 56.11 -61.92
C GLU A 93 -40.17 55.43 -62.73
N GLU A 94 -40.12 55.65 -64.04
CA GLU A 94 -39.04 55.10 -64.90
C GLU A 94 -37.64 55.62 -64.52
N LYS A 95 -37.51 56.91 -64.16
CA LYS A 95 -36.28 57.52 -63.74
C LYS A 95 -35.89 57.07 -62.28
N SER A 96 -36.87 56.78 -61.45
CA SER A 96 -36.66 56.36 -60.08
C SER A 96 -35.90 55.03 -60.01
N VAL A 97 -36.19 54.12 -60.92
CA VAL A 97 -35.50 52.78 -61.00
C VAL A 97 -33.97 52.99 -61.25
N LEU A 98 -33.62 53.93 -62.15
CA LEU A 98 -32.24 54.24 -62.42
C LEU A 98 -31.51 54.88 -61.22
N VAL A 99 -32.19 55.76 -60.48
CA VAL A 99 -31.63 56.37 -59.27
C VAL A 99 -31.55 55.37 -58.15
N GLN A 100 -32.51 54.44 -58.01
CA GLN A 100 -32.46 53.36 -57.03
C GLN A 100 -31.27 52.45 -57.28
N GLU A 101 -30.99 52.07 -58.52
CA GLU A 101 -29.81 51.27 -58.88
C GLU A 101 -28.51 51.95 -58.48
N GLN A 102 -28.41 53.28 -58.73
CA GLN A 102 -27.27 54.11 -58.33
C GLN A 102 -27.15 54.16 -56.79
N ILE A 103 -28.25 54.35 -56.08
CA ILE A 103 -28.27 54.30 -54.61
C ILE A 103 -27.77 52.98 -54.07
N MET A 104 -28.22 51.82 -54.62
CA MET A 104 -27.77 50.51 -54.22
C MET A 104 -26.25 50.32 -54.46
N ASN A 105 -25.75 50.79 -55.59
CA ASN A 105 -24.34 50.75 -55.89
C ASN A 105 -23.51 51.59 -54.90
N VAL A 106 -23.95 52.83 -54.60
CA VAL A 106 -23.26 53.71 -53.61
C VAL A 106 -23.34 53.13 -52.21
N ILE A 107 -24.45 52.53 -51.79
CA ILE A 107 -24.59 51.84 -50.50
C ILE A 107 -23.55 50.74 -50.41
N SER A 108 -23.38 49.94 -51.48
CA SER A 108 -22.36 48.90 -51.54
C SER A 108 -20.93 49.45 -51.42
N GLN A 109 -20.66 50.58 -52.05
CA GLN A 109 -19.35 51.27 -51.94
C GLN A 109 -19.12 51.85 -50.54
N ILE A 110 -20.13 52.44 -49.94
CA ILE A 110 -20.07 52.95 -48.53
C ILE A 110 -19.77 51.80 -47.55
N LYS A 111 -20.45 50.66 -47.67
CA LYS A 111 -20.17 49.48 -46.85
C LYS A 111 -18.72 48.97 -47.04
N GLU A 112 -18.21 49.04 -48.25
CA GLU A 112 -16.82 48.64 -48.49
C GLU A 112 -15.82 49.64 -47.88
N ILE A 113 -16.11 50.93 -47.95
CA ILE A 113 -15.32 52.01 -47.29
C ILE A 113 -15.33 51.82 -45.75
N GLU A 114 -16.51 51.59 -45.16
CA GLU A 114 -16.62 51.29 -43.71
C GLU A 114 -15.80 50.04 -43.33
N ARG A 115 -15.91 48.98 -44.12
CA ARG A 115 -15.10 47.77 -43.93
C ARG A 115 -13.61 48.03 -44.00
N GLN A 116 -13.16 48.85 -44.98
CA GLN A 116 -11.75 49.25 -45.11
C GLN A 116 -11.29 50.14 -43.95
N SER A 117 -12.13 51.02 -43.46
CA SER A 117 -11.85 51.85 -42.28
C SER A 117 -11.64 51.00 -41.04
N ASP A 118 -12.57 50.07 -40.79
CA ASP A 118 -12.48 49.17 -39.64
C ASP A 118 -11.25 48.25 -39.74
N LYS A 119 -10.95 47.77 -40.92
CA LYS A 119 -9.72 46.99 -41.17
C LYS A 119 -8.46 47.79 -40.88
N LYS A 120 -8.35 49.02 -41.40
CA LYS A 120 -7.19 49.92 -41.18
C LYS A 120 -7.01 50.27 -39.72
N ILE A 121 -8.10 50.55 -39.00
CA ILE A 121 -8.09 50.81 -37.56
C ILE A 121 -7.64 49.56 -36.80
N SER A 122 -8.14 48.35 -37.19
CA SER A 122 -7.76 47.08 -36.56
C SER A 122 -6.28 46.74 -36.79
N GLU A 123 -5.77 46.91 -38.01
CA GLU A 123 -4.36 46.71 -38.34
C GLU A 123 -3.45 47.68 -37.57
N TRP A 124 -3.84 48.92 -37.49
CA TRP A 124 -3.07 49.94 -36.75
C TRP A 124 -3.09 49.62 -35.25
N ARG A 125 -4.27 49.26 -34.66
CA ARG A 125 -4.39 48.81 -33.27
C ARG A 125 -3.44 47.61 -33.00
N SER A 126 -3.42 46.65 -33.89
CA SER A 126 -2.54 45.51 -33.79
C SER A 126 -1.06 45.88 -33.84
N ASN A 127 -0.67 46.81 -34.69
CA ASN A 127 0.71 47.28 -34.78
C ASN A 127 1.19 48.01 -33.52
N VAL A 128 0.33 48.87 -32.95
CA VAL A 128 0.63 49.56 -31.70
C VAL A 128 0.75 48.61 -30.56
N ALA A 129 -0.20 47.64 -30.42
CA ALA A 129 -0.13 46.58 -29.43
C ALA A 129 1.10 45.70 -29.58
N LEU A 130 1.51 45.40 -30.87
CA LEU A 130 2.69 44.58 -31.17
C LEU A 130 3.98 45.20 -30.62
N LEU A 131 4.14 46.54 -30.68
CA LEU A 131 5.31 47.22 -30.11
C LEU A 131 5.36 47.01 -28.59
N THR A 132 4.26 47.26 -27.90
CA THR A 132 4.14 47.10 -26.46
C THR A 132 4.38 45.67 -26.00
N VAL A 133 3.71 44.69 -26.66
CA VAL A 133 3.84 43.26 -26.34
C VAL A 133 5.25 42.72 -26.61
N ASN A 134 5.89 43.18 -27.70
CA ASN A 134 7.25 42.73 -28.07
C ASN A 134 8.30 43.03 -27.01
N VAL A 135 8.22 44.18 -26.35
CA VAL A 135 9.18 44.58 -25.29
C VAL A 135 9.18 43.49 -24.18
N HIS A 136 8.00 43.21 -23.65
CA HIS A 136 7.85 42.23 -22.55
C HIS A 136 8.18 40.80 -22.99
N ILE A 137 7.67 40.37 -24.15
CA ILE A 137 7.90 39.02 -24.66
C ILE A 137 9.39 38.78 -24.98
N ASN A 138 10.08 39.75 -25.57
CA ASN A 138 11.50 39.61 -25.89
C ASN A 138 12.37 39.57 -24.64
N PHE A 139 11.99 40.32 -23.59
CA PHE A 139 12.62 40.22 -22.27
C PHE A 139 12.52 38.79 -21.71
N LEU A 140 11.32 38.24 -21.67
CA LEU A 140 11.09 36.86 -21.19
C LEU A 140 11.81 35.82 -22.03
N LYS A 141 11.79 35.97 -23.35
CA LYS A 141 12.54 35.08 -24.27
C LYS A 141 14.05 35.13 -24.03
N SER A 142 14.62 36.28 -23.75
CA SER A 142 16.03 36.40 -23.41
C SER A 142 16.37 35.64 -22.10
N LYS A 143 15.51 35.75 -21.09
CA LYS A 143 15.64 35.06 -19.81
C LYS A 143 15.54 33.53 -19.96
N TYR A 144 14.62 33.05 -20.80
CA TYR A 144 14.35 31.61 -21.01
C TYR A 144 14.91 31.06 -22.33
N LYS A 145 15.95 31.65 -22.89
CA LYS A 145 16.53 31.36 -24.22
C LYS A 145 16.82 29.85 -24.45
N ARG A 146 17.20 29.12 -23.40
CA ARG A 146 17.56 27.69 -23.51
C ARG A 146 16.35 26.75 -23.56
N ASN A 147 15.15 27.20 -23.21
CA ASN A 147 13.97 26.36 -23.15
C ASN A 147 13.08 26.55 -24.39
N LYS A 148 13.10 25.61 -25.30
CA LYS A 148 12.34 25.68 -26.57
C LYS A 148 10.82 25.73 -26.34
N LYS A 149 10.28 24.94 -25.39
CA LYS A 149 8.84 24.91 -25.10
C LYS A 149 8.34 26.24 -24.52
N ILE A 150 9.10 26.85 -23.62
CA ILE A 150 8.76 28.19 -23.08
C ILE A 150 8.78 29.23 -24.19
N ASN A 151 9.79 29.21 -25.07
CA ASN A 151 9.86 30.17 -26.16
C ASN A 151 8.70 30.01 -27.18
N GLN A 152 8.26 28.80 -27.44
CA GLN A 152 7.08 28.55 -28.25
C GLN A 152 5.82 29.07 -27.57
N PHE A 153 5.59 28.75 -26.28
CA PHE A 153 4.48 29.26 -25.51
C PHE A 153 4.44 30.78 -25.51
N LEU A 154 5.57 31.47 -25.32
CA LEU A 154 5.65 32.94 -25.41
C LEU A 154 5.28 33.48 -26.78
N ASN A 155 5.60 32.75 -27.89
CA ASN A 155 5.14 33.11 -29.23
C ASN A 155 3.61 32.99 -29.35
N ASP A 156 3.05 31.92 -28.83
CA ASP A 156 1.61 31.65 -28.88
C ASP A 156 0.84 32.71 -28.05
N VAL A 157 1.35 33.02 -26.85
CA VAL A 157 0.82 34.11 -26.00
C VAL A 157 0.86 35.44 -26.74
N LYS A 158 1.99 35.78 -27.42
CA LYS A 158 2.09 37.00 -28.21
C LYS A 158 0.99 37.09 -29.28
N GLN A 159 0.79 36.02 -30.03
CA GLN A 159 -0.22 35.99 -31.10
C GLN A 159 -1.63 36.10 -30.58
N ASP A 160 -1.90 35.43 -29.44
CA ASP A 160 -3.22 35.43 -28.82
C ASP A 160 -3.58 36.79 -28.19
N VAL A 161 -2.62 37.43 -27.52
CA VAL A 161 -2.79 38.81 -27.00
C VAL A 161 -3.12 39.80 -28.13
N LEU A 162 -2.44 39.69 -29.28
CA LEU A 162 -2.70 40.56 -30.42
C LEU A 162 -4.08 40.34 -31.05
N LYS A 163 -4.62 39.13 -31.01
CA LYS A 163 -5.97 38.82 -31.48
C LYS A 163 -7.04 39.29 -30.51
N ASN A 164 -6.75 39.31 -29.22
CA ASN A 164 -7.71 39.53 -28.13
C ASN A 164 -7.47 40.86 -27.38
N ILE A 165 -6.93 41.88 -28.03
CA ILE A 165 -6.65 43.19 -27.46
C ILE A 165 -7.87 43.79 -26.66
N PRO A 166 -9.14 43.67 -27.12
CA PRO A 166 -10.28 44.18 -26.41
C PRO A 166 -10.41 43.65 -24.97
N VAL A 167 -10.01 42.40 -24.74
CA VAL A 167 -10.04 41.77 -23.43
C VAL A 167 -9.15 42.48 -22.40
N PHE A 168 -8.05 43.09 -22.84
CA PHE A 168 -7.13 43.86 -21.99
C PHE A 168 -7.58 45.27 -21.73
N LEU A 169 -8.55 45.79 -22.48
CA LEU A 169 -9.10 47.15 -22.36
C LEU A 169 -10.35 47.19 -21.46
N GLU A 170 -10.99 46.06 -21.22
CA GLU A 170 -12.15 46.00 -20.32
C GLU A 170 -11.75 46.34 -18.88
N ASP A 171 -12.52 47.23 -18.24
CA ASP A 171 -12.31 47.59 -16.85
C ASP A 171 -13.00 46.56 -15.92
N ASP A 172 -12.25 46.04 -14.97
CA ASP A 172 -12.72 45.11 -13.93
C ASP A 172 -13.77 45.77 -12.99
N THR A 173 -14.01 47.10 -13.13
CA THR A 173 -14.80 47.92 -12.19
C THR A 173 -16.23 48.19 -12.62
N LYS A 174 -16.67 47.78 -13.80
CA LYS A 174 -18.04 48.11 -14.25
C LYS A 174 -18.97 46.92 -14.27
N GLN A 175 -19.56 46.56 -13.16
CA GLN A 175 -21.00 46.49 -12.81
C GLN A 175 -21.16 45.93 -11.40
N PRO A 176 -21.71 46.70 -10.43
CA PRO A 176 -22.30 46.10 -9.25
C PRO A 176 -23.58 45.36 -9.69
N GLN A 177 -23.64 44.08 -9.44
CA GLN A 177 -24.91 43.34 -9.58
C GLN A 177 -25.96 43.93 -8.64
N PRO A 178 -27.24 44.01 -9.06
CA PRO A 178 -28.32 44.41 -8.14
C PRO A 178 -28.37 43.43 -6.98
N ALA A 179 -28.40 43.96 -5.76
CA ALA A 179 -28.54 43.20 -4.53
C ALA A 179 -29.79 42.31 -4.61
N GLY A 180 -29.64 40.96 -4.60
CA GLY A 180 -30.79 40.08 -4.45
C GLY A 180 -30.74 38.71 -5.13
N GLN A 181 -29.72 38.32 -5.87
CA GLN A 181 -29.73 36.99 -6.52
C GLN A 181 -28.40 36.24 -6.29
N GLY A 182 -28.43 35.28 -5.39
CA GLY A 182 -27.47 34.16 -5.29
C GLY A 182 -26.01 34.50 -4.96
N PRO A 183 -25.16 33.51 -4.66
CA PRO A 183 -23.73 33.75 -4.45
C PRO A 183 -23.07 34.31 -5.71
N ALA A 184 -22.30 35.37 -5.56
CA ALA A 184 -21.63 36.10 -6.65
C ALA A 184 -20.79 35.14 -7.53
N VAL A 185 -21.27 34.92 -8.74
CA VAL A 185 -20.53 34.11 -9.74
C VAL A 185 -19.34 34.90 -10.23
N ARG A 186 -18.14 34.48 -9.91
CA ARG A 186 -16.91 35.07 -10.44
C ARG A 186 -16.91 34.93 -11.96
N LYS A 187 -16.88 36.08 -12.67
CA LYS A 187 -16.59 36.06 -14.12
C LYS A 187 -15.22 35.39 -14.32
N PRO A 188 -15.09 34.50 -15.31
CA PRO A 188 -13.80 33.89 -15.63
C PRO A 188 -12.79 34.99 -15.93
N ASP A 189 -11.58 34.90 -15.35
CA ASP A 189 -10.47 35.80 -15.66
C ASP A 189 -10.11 35.66 -17.14
N PRO A 190 -10.26 36.68 -17.97
CA PRO A 190 -9.98 36.57 -19.40
C PRO A 190 -8.50 36.33 -19.71
N CYS A 191 -7.61 36.55 -18.73
CA CYS A 191 -6.17 36.24 -18.86
C CYS A 191 -5.79 34.88 -18.28
N MET A 192 -6.75 34.02 -17.92
CA MET A 192 -6.50 32.71 -17.33
C MET A 192 -5.59 31.85 -18.25
N ASN A 193 -5.77 31.91 -19.56
CA ASN A 193 -4.98 31.17 -20.54
C ASN A 193 -3.49 31.50 -20.54
N TYR A 194 -3.09 32.66 -20.01
CA TYR A 194 -1.69 33.07 -19.92
C TYR A 194 -1.05 32.73 -18.59
N ARG A 195 -1.83 32.30 -17.58
CA ARG A 195 -1.32 31.88 -16.29
C ARG A 195 -0.62 30.54 -16.39
N VAL A 196 0.41 30.38 -15.57
CA VAL A 196 1.17 29.12 -15.50
C VAL A 196 0.77 28.37 -14.25
N ASN A 197 0.31 27.14 -14.40
CA ASN A 197 0.12 26.20 -13.28
C ASN A 197 1.48 25.60 -12.90
N LEU A 198 2.02 25.96 -11.73
CA LEU A 198 3.19 25.29 -11.18
C LEU A 198 2.74 23.94 -10.60
N PHE A 199 2.92 22.90 -11.38
CA PHE A 199 2.37 21.58 -11.11
C PHE A 199 3.09 20.86 -9.97
N VAL A 200 4.43 20.89 -9.94
CA VAL A 200 5.27 20.37 -8.84
C VAL A 200 6.36 21.40 -8.56
N ASP A 201 6.54 21.72 -7.29
CA ASP A 201 7.60 22.61 -6.81
C ASP A 201 8.58 21.83 -5.93
N ASN A 202 9.79 21.63 -6.43
CA ASN A 202 10.90 20.96 -5.77
C ASN A 202 12.03 21.93 -5.42
N SER A 203 11.76 23.27 -5.44
CA SER A 203 12.77 24.31 -5.21
C SER A 203 13.41 24.26 -3.82
N ASN A 204 12.70 23.70 -2.82
CA ASN A 204 13.14 23.61 -1.43
C ASN A 204 13.79 22.25 -1.08
N LEU A 205 13.99 21.38 -2.08
CA LEU A 205 14.62 20.08 -1.84
C LEU A 205 16.13 20.15 -2.03
N ASP A 206 16.87 19.68 -1.04
CA ASP A 206 18.33 19.58 -1.11
C ASP A 206 18.83 18.37 -1.94
N GLY A 207 17.92 17.51 -2.38
CA GLY A 207 18.23 16.30 -3.13
C GLY A 207 17.06 15.76 -3.93
N ALA A 208 17.17 14.52 -4.36
CA ALA A 208 16.08 13.84 -5.07
C ALA A 208 14.85 13.66 -4.16
N PRO A 209 13.62 13.85 -4.66
CA PRO A 209 12.42 13.65 -3.87
C PRO A 209 12.28 12.20 -3.41
N VAL A 210 11.95 12.00 -2.14
CA VAL A 210 11.60 10.71 -1.56
C VAL A 210 10.20 10.82 -0.99
N ILE A 211 9.25 10.15 -1.62
CA ILE A 211 7.83 10.26 -1.29
C ILE A 211 7.34 8.95 -0.70
N MET A 212 6.70 9.04 0.47
CA MET A 212 5.96 7.97 1.10
C MET A 212 4.61 8.54 1.56
N ASP A 213 3.53 7.86 1.23
CA ASP A 213 2.16 8.27 1.58
C ASP A 213 1.35 7.03 1.92
N SER A 214 0.29 7.17 2.67
CA SER A 214 -0.62 6.08 3.06
C SER A 214 -1.91 6.03 2.22
N ASN A 215 -2.20 7.08 1.45
CA ASN A 215 -3.40 7.15 0.62
C ASN A 215 -3.12 6.74 -0.83
N TYR A 216 -3.41 5.50 -1.17
CA TYR A 216 -3.20 4.92 -2.49
C TYR A 216 -4.46 4.92 -3.36
N SER A 217 -5.21 6.02 -3.37
CA SER A 217 -6.26 6.21 -4.37
C SER A 217 -5.65 6.53 -5.75
N TYR A 218 -6.38 6.20 -6.82
CA TYR A 218 -5.89 6.45 -8.19
C TYR A 218 -5.54 7.93 -8.41
N HIS A 219 -6.42 8.83 -7.98
CA HIS A 219 -6.22 10.28 -8.12
C HIS A 219 -5.01 10.79 -7.32
N ASN A 220 -4.79 10.22 -6.13
CA ASN A 220 -3.63 10.61 -5.33
C ASN A 220 -2.30 10.12 -5.94
N ILE A 221 -2.28 8.93 -6.56
CA ILE A 221 -1.07 8.39 -7.18
C ILE A 221 -0.77 9.06 -8.52
N PHE A 222 -1.77 9.19 -9.41
CA PHE A 222 -1.58 9.61 -10.81
C PHE A 222 -1.93 11.06 -11.07
N GLY A 223 -2.47 11.78 -10.06
CA GLY A 223 -2.99 13.12 -10.21
C GLY A 223 -4.45 13.15 -10.68
N SER A 224 -5.03 14.32 -10.62
CA SER A 224 -6.44 14.53 -10.95
C SER A 224 -6.66 15.82 -11.69
N LEU A 225 -7.77 15.87 -12.44
CA LEU A 225 -8.34 17.07 -13.00
C LEU A 225 -9.60 17.42 -12.20
N GLU A 226 -9.59 18.55 -11.50
CA GLU A 226 -10.72 19.04 -10.73
C GLU A 226 -11.71 19.79 -11.61
N TYR A 227 -12.98 19.85 -11.20
CA TYR A 227 -14.05 20.53 -11.92
C TYR A 227 -14.80 21.45 -10.98
N GLU A 228 -15.14 22.64 -11.47
CA GLU A 228 -16.07 23.54 -10.80
C GLU A 228 -17.48 23.42 -11.39
N ASN A 229 -18.48 23.44 -10.54
CA ASN A 229 -19.86 23.46 -10.99
C ASN A 229 -20.26 24.93 -11.29
N TYR A 230 -20.49 25.21 -12.57
CA TYR A 230 -20.91 26.53 -13.03
C TYR A 230 -22.32 26.41 -13.63
N TYR A 231 -23.35 26.83 -12.88
CA TYR A 231 -24.77 26.75 -13.28
C TYR A 231 -25.22 25.36 -13.76
N GLY A 232 -24.77 24.29 -13.08
CA GLY A 232 -25.10 22.93 -13.45
C GLY A 232 -24.21 22.33 -14.54
N ALA A 233 -23.33 23.11 -15.17
CA ALA A 233 -22.30 22.64 -16.08
C ALA A 233 -20.96 22.48 -15.38
N LEU A 234 -20.29 21.33 -15.59
CA LEU A 234 -18.93 21.12 -15.08
C LEU A 234 -17.92 21.84 -15.97
N LYS A 235 -17.17 22.77 -15.39
CA LYS A 235 -16.10 23.52 -16.06
C LYS A 235 -14.75 23.17 -15.44
N THR A 236 -13.74 23.04 -16.27
CA THR A 236 -12.35 22.85 -15.85
C THR A 236 -11.38 23.67 -16.71
N ASP A 237 -10.21 23.92 -16.18
CA ASP A 237 -9.10 24.54 -16.91
C ASP A 237 -7.76 23.92 -16.46
N HIS A 238 -6.67 24.37 -17.10
CA HIS A 238 -5.34 23.83 -16.85
C HIS A 238 -4.82 24.11 -15.41
N THR A 239 -5.37 25.09 -14.70
CA THR A 239 -4.97 25.39 -13.31
C THR A 239 -5.62 24.46 -12.31
N MET A 240 -6.63 23.69 -12.73
CA MET A 240 -7.33 22.70 -11.92
C MET A 240 -6.67 21.31 -11.95
N LEU A 241 -5.57 21.18 -12.68
CA LEU A 241 -4.74 19.97 -12.63
C LEU A 241 -3.99 19.90 -11.31
N LYS A 242 -4.11 18.76 -10.61
CA LYS A 242 -3.41 18.47 -9.35
C LYS A 242 -2.41 17.34 -9.54
N PRO A 243 -1.17 17.50 -9.05
CA PRO A 243 -0.16 16.45 -9.15
C PRO A 243 -0.46 15.31 -8.19
N GLY A 244 -0.23 14.09 -8.64
CA GLY A 244 -0.21 12.91 -7.79
C GLY A 244 1.18 12.59 -7.25
N LEU A 245 1.27 11.49 -6.53
CA LEU A 245 2.51 11.05 -5.88
C LEU A 245 3.62 10.75 -6.90
N LEU A 246 3.27 10.18 -8.08
CA LEU A 246 4.26 9.86 -9.12
C LEU A 246 4.89 11.13 -9.71
N GLN A 247 4.12 12.19 -9.90
CA GLN A 247 4.65 13.46 -10.39
C GLN A 247 5.54 14.13 -9.33
N LYS A 248 5.12 14.11 -8.06
CA LYS A 248 5.90 14.65 -6.93
C LYS A 248 7.22 13.89 -6.73
N ALA A 249 7.20 12.56 -6.93
CA ALA A 249 8.37 11.69 -6.78
C ALA A 249 9.28 11.65 -8.02
N ASN A 250 8.85 12.24 -9.15
CA ASN A 250 9.57 12.13 -10.41
C ASN A 250 10.98 12.76 -10.30
N GLY A 251 11.99 12.05 -10.75
CA GLY A 251 13.41 12.37 -10.52
C GLY A 251 14.00 11.77 -9.24
N GLY A 252 13.21 11.01 -8.45
CA GLY A 252 13.64 10.45 -7.17
C GLY A 252 13.04 9.08 -6.86
N TYR A 253 12.45 8.95 -5.68
CA TYR A 253 11.98 7.68 -5.12
C TYR A 253 10.55 7.77 -4.63
N ILE A 254 9.79 6.70 -4.84
CA ILE A 254 8.48 6.50 -4.22
C ILE A 254 8.45 5.16 -3.50
N ILE A 255 7.89 5.18 -2.29
CA ILE A 255 7.80 4.01 -1.42
C ILE A 255 6.33 3.68 -1.22
N PHE A 256 5.95 2.44 -1.54
CA PHE A 256 4.60 1.92 -1.35
C PHE A 256 4.58 0.73 -0.38
N GLN A 257 3.58 0.68 0.49
CA GLN A 257 3.21 -0.55 1.18
C GLN A 257 2.49 -1.46 0.17
N ALA A 258 3.09 -2.61 -0.13
CA ALA A 258 2.58 -3.51 -1.18
C ALA A 258 1.15 -3.99 -0.87
N LYS A 259 0.85 -4.31 0.40
CA LYS A 259 -0.49 -4.73 0.84
C LYS A 259 -1.56 -3.71 0.48
N ASP A 260 -1.31 -2.44 0.77
CA ASP A 260 -2.29 -1.36 0.59
C ASP A 260 -2.42 -0.98 -0.90
N LEU A 261 -1.30 -1.00 -1.63
CA LEU A 261 -1.33 -0.78 -3.08
C LEU A 261 -2.11 -1.88 -3.82
N LEU A 262 -1.93 -3.14 -3.42
CA LEU A 262 -2.61 -4.30 -4.01
C LEU A 262 -4.09 -4.37 -3.63
N ALA A 263 -4.51 -3.80 -2.49
CA ALA A 263 -5.92 -3.67 -2.13
C ALA A 263 -6.71 -2.88 -3.18
N ASN A 264 -6.03 -2.00 -3.95
CA ASN A 264 -6.58 -1.31 -5.10
C ASN A 264 -5.88 -1.79 -6.39
N GLY A 265 -6.33 -2.91 -6.94
CA GLY A 265 -5.74 -3.55 -8.11
C GLY A 265 -5.62 -2.62 -9.33
N MET A 266 -6.54 -1.65 -9.50
CA MET A 266 -6.47 -0.66 -10.56
C MET A 266 -5.22 0.21 -10.44
N CYS A 267 -4.84 0.59 -9.20
CA CYS A 267 -3.64 1.40 -8.96
C CYS A 267 -2.36 0.64 -9.29
N TYR A 268 -2.30 -0.64 -8.94
CA TYR A 268 -1.14 -1.49 -9.24
C TYR A 268 -0.98 -1.71 -10.75
N GLU A 269 -2.06 -2.02 -11.47
CA GLU A 269 -2.01 -2.18 -12.93
C GLU A 269 -1.63 -0.88 -13.65
N ALA A 270 -2.17 0.25 -13.22
CA ALA A 270 -1.81 1.56 -13.77
C ALA A 270 -0.35 1.92 -13.48
N LEU A 271 0.17 1.58 -12.29
CA LEU A 271 1.59 1.76 -11.96
C LEU A 271 2.48 0.92 -12.88
N LYS A 272 2.17 -0.36 -13.10
CA LYS A 272 2.90 -1.22 -14.05
C LYS A 272 2.89 -0.63 -15.46
N LYS A 273 1.73 -0.14 -15.92
CA LYS A 273 1.59 0.53 -17.22
C LYS A 273 2.52 1.74 -17.32
N ALA A 274 2.50 2.63 -16.31
CA ALA A 274 3.33 3.82 -16.27
C ALA A 274 4.85 3.48 -16.27
N LEU A 275 5.26 2.49 -15.48
CA LEU A 275 6.65 2.03 -15.42
C LEU A 275 7.13 1.40 -16.73
N ARG A 276 6.26 0.69 -17.45
CA ARG A 276 6.57 0.06 -18.73
C ARG A 276 6.69 1.08 -19.85
N ILE A 277 5.77 2.05 -19.93
CA ILE A 277 5.75 3.10 -20.97
C ILE A 277 6.76 4.21 -20.63
N LYS A 278 7.13 4.34 -19.36
CA LYS A 278 7.97 5.42 -18.81
C LYS A 278 7.36 6.80 -18.97
N GLU A 279 6.04 6.87 -18.86
CA GLU A 279 5.28 8.11 -18.92
C GLU A 279 4.14 8.10 -17.89
N ILE A 280 3.80 9.28 -17.37
CA ILE A 280 2.66 9.48 -16.51
C ILE A 280 1.61 10.27 -17.29
N SER A 281 0.42 9.73 -17.41
CA SER A 281 -0.76 10.40 -17.96
C SER A 281 -1.80 10.61 -16.88
N ILE A 282 -2.41 11.79 -16.85
CA ILE A 282 -3.57 12.05 -15.99
C ILE A 282 -4.80 11.65 -16.80
N GLU A 283 -5.41 10.54 -16.42
CA GLU A 283 -6.63 10.03 -17.03
C GLU A 283 -7.85 10.40 -16.18
N ASN A 284 -8.94 10.79 -16.82
CA ASN A 284 -10.20 11.06 -16.12
C ASN A 284 -10.93 9.73 -15.85
N THR A 285 -10.88 9.24 -14.62
CA THR A 285 -11.55 7.98 -14.24
C THR A 285 -13.07 8.08 -14.19
N ALA A 286 -13.63 9.30 -14.21
CA ALA A 286 -15.07 9.52 -14.29
C ALA A 286 -15.65 9.06 -15.64
N ASP A 287 -14.86 9.17 -16.72
CA ASP A 287 -15.26 8.72 -18.07
C ASP A 287 -15.42 7.19 -18.17
N GLN A 288 -14.78 6.43 -17.27
CA GLN A 288 -14.84 4.96 -17.24
C GLN A 288 -16.05 4.42 -16.45
N ARG A 289 -16.68 5.24 -15.58
CA ARG A 289 -17.76 4.80 -14.68
C ARG A 289 -19.15 5.30 -15.06
N SER A 290 -19.25 6.34 -15.88
CA SER A 290 -20.54 6.91 -16.28
C SER A 290 -20.70 6.89 -17.81
N SER A 291 -21.46 5.94 -18.30
CA SER A 291 -21.79 5.75 -19.73
C SER A 291 -22.77 6.78 -20.32
N SER A 292 -23.05 7.90 -19.65
CA SER A 292 -24.13 8.81 -20.08
C SER A 292 -23.78 10.28 -20.26
N MET A 293 -22.53 10.72 -20.01
CA MET A 293 -22.10 12.09 -20.34
C MET A 293 -20.71 12.09 -20.98
N VAL A 294 -20.64 12.41 -22.25
CA VAL A 294 -19.37 12.70 -22.95
C VAL A 294 -18.90 14.08 -22.45
N LEU A 295 -18.08 14.10 -21.41
CA LEU A 295 -17.37 15.31 -20.98
C LEU A 295 -16.16 15.49 -21.88
N VAL A 296 -16.11 16.59 -22.62
CA VAL A 296 -14.89 17.03 -23.29
C VAL A 296 -13.91 17.45 -22.20
N SER A 297 -13.01 16.52 -21.81
CA SER A 297 -12.02 16.78 -20.76
C SER A 297 -10.69 17.25 -21.36
N LEU A 298 -9.95 18.09 -20.62
CA LEU A 298 -8.57 18.43 -20.95
C LEU A 298 -7.70 17.16 -20.90
N LYS A 299 -6.88 16.98 -21.95
CA LYS A 299 -5.87 15.91 -21.99
C LYS A 299 -4.48 16.56 -21.92
N PRO A 300 -3.85 16.64 -20.74
CA PRO A 300 -2.50 17.15 -20.61
C PRO A 300 -1.50 16.24 -21.33
N GLU A 301 -0.40 16.81 -21.80
CA GLU A 301 0.70 16.03 -22.35
C GLU A 301 1.23 15.03 -21.31
N PRO A 302 1.56 13.78 -21.71
CA PRO A 302 2.22 12.83 -20.82
C PRO A 302 3.56 13.37 -20.30
N ILE A 303 3.85 13.09 -19.03
CA ILE A 303 5.09 13.50 -18.37
C ILE A 303 6.05 12.31 -18.40
N PRO A 304 7.29 12.47 -18.93
CA PRO A 304 8.30 11.42 -18.86
C PRO A 304 8.56 10.98 -17.42
N LEU A 305 8.52 9.66 -17.17
CA LEU A 305 8.70 9.06 -15.86
C LEU A 305 10.16 8.63 -15.67
N ASN A 306 10.83 9.19 -14.66
CA ASN A 306 12.16 8.82 -14.23
C ASN A 306 12.21 8.74 -12.71
N LEU A 307 11.71 7.64 -12.16
CA LEU A 307 11.71 7.42 -10.71
C LEU A 307 12.04 5.96 -10.36
N LYS A 308 12.40 5.73 -9.11
CA LYS A 308 12.57 4.41 -8.51
C LYS A 308 11.38 4.11 -7.62
N VAL A 309 10.80 2.93 -7.82
CA VAL A 309 9.68 2.44 -6.99
C VAL A 309 10.21 1.39 -6.03
N ILE A 310 9.90 1.56 -4.76
CA ILE A 310 10.22 0.63 -3.67
C ILE A 310 8.89 0.07 -3.14
N LEU A 311 8.74 -1.25 -3.19
CA LEU A 311 7.60 -1.94 -2.58
C LEU A 311 8.05 -2.58 -1.26
N ILE A 312 7.36 -2.26 -0.17
CA ILE A 312 7.58 -2.87 1.14
C ILE A 312 6.47 -3.88 1.38
N GLY A 313 6.84 -5.11 1.72
CA GLY A 313 5.87 -6.17 1.98
C GLY A 313 6.52 -7.36 2.69
N ASN A 314 5.70 -8.36 3.02
CA ASN A 314 6.17 -9.62 3.58
C ASN A 314 6.49 -10.65 2.50
N GLU A 315 7.13 -11.73 2.90
CA GLU A 315 7.53 -12.82 2.00
C GLU A 315 6.33 -13.43 1.26
N GLN A 316 5.18 -13.58 1.91
CA GLN A 316 3.98 -14.16 1.30
C GLN A 316 3.47 -13.32 0.13
N ILE A 317 3.43 -11.98 0.29
CA ILE A 317 3.05 -11.04 -0.79
C ILE A 317 4.06 -11.14 -1.93
N TYR A 318 5.36 -11.18 -1.62
CA TYR A 318 6.41 -11.31 -2.62
C TYR A 318 6.25 -12.60 -3.43
N GLN A 319 6.08 -13.75 -2.80
CA GLN A 319 5.90 -15.04 -3.47
C GLN A 319 4.61 -15.07 -4.31
N THR A 320 3.54 -14.47 -3.80
CA THR A 320 2.27 -14.35 -4.54
C THR A 320 2.45 -13.52 -5.82
N LEU A 321 3.09 -12.35 -5.73
CA LEU A 321 3.37 -11.52 -6.91
C LEU A 321 4.29 -12.23 -7.89
N LEU A 322 5.29 -12.94 -7.39
CA LEU A 322 6.23 -13.69 -8.21
C LEU A 322 5.56 -14.82 -9.01
N ALA A 323 4.58 -15.49 -8.40
CA ALA A 323 3.86 -16.61 -9.00
C ALA A 323 2.73 -16.15 -9.94
N MET A 324 2.02 -15.07 -9.61
CA MET A 324 0.81 -14.66 -10.29
C MET A 324 1.00 -13.51 -11.29
N ASP A 325 2.06 -12.71 -11.17
CA ASP A 325 2.30 -11.55 -12.04
C ASP A 325 3.57 -11.72 -12.88
N SER A 326 3.40 -12.01 -14.16
CA SER A 326 4.49 -12.22 -15.12
C SER A 326 5.37 -10.97 -15.36
N ASP A 327 4.85 -9.77 -15.08
CA ASP A 327 5.58 -8.51 -15.26
C ASP A 327 6.34 -8.09 -14.01
N PHE A 328 6.02 -8.67 -12.85
CA PHE A 328 6.64 -8.30 -11.57
C PHE A 328 8.16 -8.38 -11.62
N ARG A 329 8.73 -9.52 -12.07
CA ARG A 329 10.19 -9.69 -12.20
C ARG A 329 10.86 -8.71 -13.17
N LYS A 330 10.15 -8.28 -14.20
CA LYS A 330 10.69 -7.36 -15.20
C LYS A 330 10.79 -5.94 -14.66
N LEU A 331 9.83 -5.55 -13.82
CA LEU A 331 9.71 -4.19 -13.26
C LEU A 331 10.46 -4.06 -11.93
N PHE A 332 10.36 -5.05 -11.04
CA PHE A 332 10.97 -5.07 -9.72
C PHE A 332 12.09 -6.12 -9.67
N LYS A 333 13.30 -5.69 -10.07
CA LYS A 333 14.44 -6.60 -10.30
C LYS A 333 15.28 -6.87 -9.06
N ILE A 334 15.15 -6.06 -8.04
CA ILE A 334 15.98 -6.13 -6.83
C ILE A 334 15.09 -6.54 -5.67
N LYS A 335 15.40 -7.70 -5.06
CA LYS A 335 14.83 -8.13 -3.78
C LYS A 335 15.82 -7.80 -2.67
N VAL A 336 15.33 -7.21 -1.59
CA VAL A 336 16.07 -7.00 -0.35
C VAL A 336 15.31 -7.71 0.76
N GLU A 337 15.96 -8.62 1.45
CA GLU A 337 15.40 -9.38 2.56
C GLU A 337 15.98 -8.89 3.88
N PHE A 338 15.13 -8.83 4.90
CA PHE A 338 15.54 -8.55 6.26
C PHE A 338 15.43 -9.82 7.09
N GLU A 339 16.50 -10.17 7.80
CA GLU A 339 16.49 -11.29 8.73
C GLU A 339 15.60 -10.98 9.94
N SER A 340 14.87 -12.00 10.40
CA SER A 340 14.02 -11.89 11.59
C SER A 340 14.79 -12.00 12.91
N GLU A 341 16.09 -12.35 12.84
CA GLU A 341 16.96 -12.58 13.98
C GLU A 341 18.40 -12.15 13.69
N ALA A 342 19.14 -11.78 14.72
CA ALA A 342 20.55 -11.40 14.63
C ALA A 342 21.36 -12.09 15.73
N PRO A 343 22.66 -12.41 15.51
CA PRO A 343 23.52 -12.99 16.54
C PRO A 343 23.74 -12.04 17.72
N ILE A 344 23.80 -12.57 18.94
CA ILE A 344 24.14 -11.80 20.12
C ILE A 344 25.63 -11.49 20.09
N ASN A 345 25.96 -10.26 19.84
CA ASN A 345 27.32 -9.69 19.95
C ASN A 345 27.23 -8.22 20.38
N ALA A 346 28.35 -7.64 20.77
CA ALA A 346 28.42 -6.28 21.29
C ALA A 346 27.86 -5.24 20.26
N GLU A 347 28.11 -5.43 18.97
CA GLU A 347 27.66 -4.52 17.91
C GLU A 347 26.13 -4.52 17.80
N ASN A 348 25.53 -5.70 17.68
CA ASN A 348 24.08 -5.83 17.54
C ASN A 348 23.31 -5.41 18.80
N LEU A 349 23.85 -5.70 20.00
CA LEU A 349 23.26 -5.24 21.24
C LEU A 349 23.33 -3.71 21.37
N ASN A 350 24.41 -3.08 20.94
CA ASN A 350 24.52 -1.62 20.92
C ASN A 350 23.53 -1.01 19.90
N LYS A 351 23.37 -1.60 18.72
CA LYS A 351 22.37 -1.15 17.74
C LYS A 351 20.95 -1.29 18.29
N LEU A 352 20.62 -2.41 18.94
CA LEU A 352 19.34 -2.59 19.60
C LEU A 352 19.09 -1.52 20.66
N ALA A 353 20.11 -1.24 21.51
CA ALA A 353 20.01 -0.20 22.52
C ALA A 353 19.78 1.20 21.90
N GLN A 354 20.43 1.50 20.78
CA GLN A 354 20.23 2.75 20.04
C GLN A 354 18.81 2.87 19.48
N ILE A 355 18.25 1.79 18.93
CA ILE A 355 16.88 1.76 18.43
C ILE A 355 15.88 2.04 19.57
N ILE A 356 16.04 1.36 20.72
CA ILE A 356 15.18 1.55 21.88
C ILE A 356 15.34 2.96 22.47
N HIS A 357 16.56 3.48 22.53
CA HIS A 357 16.81 4.86 22.94
C HIS A 357 16.10 5.87 22.04
N GLY A 358 16.26 5.74 20.71
CA GLY A 358 15.59 6.60 19.73
C GLY A 358 14.07 6.55 19.83
N PHE A 359 13.51 5.38 20.08
CA PHE A 359 12.06 5.23 20.32
C PHE A 359 11.63 5.97 21.59
N CYS A 360 12.37 5.81 22.70
CA CYS A 360 12.03 6.51 23.95
C CYS A 360 12.13 8.04 23.82
N GLU A 361 13.12 8.54 23.08
CA GLU A 361 13.24 9.97 22.76
C GLU A 361 12.04 10.48 21.94
N HIS A 362 11.70 9.76 20.86
CA HIS A 362 10.61 10.16 19.96
C HIS A 362 9.24 10.19 20.64
N GLU A 363 8.97 9.20 21.52
CA GLU A 363 7.69 9.06 22.22
C GLU A 363 7.70 9.73 23.61
N GLU A 364 8.73 10.46 23.99
CA GLU A 364 8.89 11.12 25.29
C GLU A 364 8.68 10.15 26.48
N LEU A 365 9.29 8.96 26.38
CA LEU A 365 9.19 7.91 27.37
C LEU A 365 10.42 7.90 28.32
N PRO A 366 10.24 7.42 29.57
CA PRO A 366 11.38 7.13 30.46
C PRO A 366 12.32 6.12 29.83
N HIS A 367 13.64 6.42 29.86
CA HIS A 367 14.67 5.52 29.34
C HIS A 367 14.84 4.26 30.16
N LEU A 368 15.31 3.19 29.50
CA LEU A 368 15.64 1.93 30.16
C LEU A 368 17.00 2.02 30.86
N ASP A 369 17.09 1.49 32.05
CA ASP A 369 18.38 1.24 32.70
C ASP A 369 19.02 -0.06 32.18
N ARG A 370 20.24 -0.34 32.63
CA ARG A 370 20.97 -1.54 32.22
C ARG A 370 20.21 -2.83 32.53
N SER A 371 19.49 -2.89 33.66
CA SER A 371 18.75 -4.07 34.06
C SER A 371 17.56 -4.33 33.14
N ALA A 372 16.82 -3.26 32.75
CA ALA A 372 15.70 -3.35 31.81
C ALA A 372 16.19 -3.75 30.41
N MET A 373 17.33 -3.18 29.94
CA MET A 373 17.91 -3.61 28.65
C MET A 373 18.32 -5.08 28.68
N GLY A 374 18.92 -5.56 29.75
CA GLY A 374 19.22 -6.99 29.92
C GLY A 374 17.97 -7.86 29.79
N ARG A 375 16.90 -7.50 30.50
CA ARG A 375 15.64 -8.25 30.46
C ARG A 375 14.96 -8.18 29.07
N LEU A 376 15.06 -7.04 28.39
CA LEU A 376 14.55 -6.90 27.02
C LEU A 376 15.34 -7.77 26.04
N VAL A 377 16.65 -7.88 26.18
CA VAL A 377 17.51 -8.79 25.40
C VAL A 377 17.12 -10.24 25.62
N GLU A 378 16.86 -10.66 26.86
CA GLU A 378 16.36 -12.02 27.17
C GLU A 378 15.02 -12.27 26.47
N TYR A 379 14.11 -11.32 26.50
CA TYR A 379 12.84 -11.42 25.78
C TYR A 379 13.05 -11.50 24.26
N ALA A 380 13.93 -10.67 23.69
CA ALA A 380 14.29 -10.72 22.27
C ALA A 380 14.89 -12.07 21.89
N SER A 381 15.69 -12.67 22.78
CA SER A 381 16.26 -14.01 22.63
C SER A 381 15.18 -15.10 22.67
N LYS A 382 14.20 -14.98 23.57
CA LYS A 382 13.02 -15.88 23.62
C LYS A 382 12.24 -15.82 22.31
N LEU A 383 12.00 -14.62 21.75
CA LEU A 383 11.34 -14.44 20.44
C LEU A 383 12.13 -15.04 19.28
N ALA A 384 13.49 -15.06 19.36
CA ALA A 384 14.35 -15.71 18.39
C ALA A 384 14.44 -17.24 18.58
N GLY A 385 13.94 -17.79 19.70
CA GLY A 385 14.01 -19.21 20.00
C GLY A 385 15.44 -19.73 20.20
N SER A 386 16.41 -18.87 20.56
CA SER A 386 17.81 -19.26 20.72
C SER A 386 18.53 -18.30 21.66
N HIS A 387 19.28 -18.80 22.63
CA HIS A 387 20.08 -17.97 23.52
C HIS A 387 21.33 -17.36 22.83
N LYS A 388 21.62 -17.68 21.56
CA LYS A 388 22.71 -17.13 20.77
C LYS A 388 22.24 -15.98 19.85
N LYS A 389 20.94 -15.74 19.75
CA LYS A 389 20.35 -14.76 18.82
C LYS A 389 19.32 -13.87 19.53
N VAL A 390 19.07 -12.70 18.95
CA VAL A 390 17.98 -11.79 19.32
C VAL A 390 17.06 -11.58 18.13
N SER A 391 15.78 -11.42 18.39
CA SER A 391 14.80 -11.07 17.38
C SER A 391 15.01 -9.65 16.87
N THR A 392 14.87 -9.45 15.56
CA THR A 392 14.83 -8.15 14.89
C THR A 392 13.40 -7.67 14.63
N ARG A 393 12.42 -8.32 15.21
CA ARG A 393 11.00 -7.88 15.20
C ARG A 393 10.83 -6.73 16.19
N PHE A 394 11.30 -5.55 15.78
CA PHE A 394 11.39 -4.39 16.67
C PHE A 394 10.03 -3.94 17.20
N ASP A 395 8.95 -4.10 16.44
CA ASP A 395 7.60 -3.74 16.89
C ASP A 395 7.19 -4.49 18.15
N ASP A 396 7.51 -5.79 18.26
CA ASP A 396 7.23 -6.57 19.48
C ASP A 396 8.01 -6.05 20.68
N LEU A 397 9.25 -5.65 20.47
CA LEU A 397 10.10 -5.11 21.54
C LEU A 397 9.64 -3.70 21.97
N ILE A 398 9.34 -2.84 21.01
CA ILE A 398 8.85 -1.47 21.22
C ILE A 398 7.53 -1.48 21.99
N GLN A 399 6.61 -2.40 21.69
CA GLN A 399 5.37 -2.55 22.44
C GLN A 399 5.60 -2.87 23.90
N VAL A 400 6.54 -3.80 24.21
CA VAL A 400 6.90 -4.14 25.58
C VAL A 400 7.53 -2.95 26.29
N VAL A 401 8.42 -2.21 25.61
CA VAL A 401 9.05 -0.99 26.16
C VAL A 401 8.01 0.08 26.47
N GLY A 402 7.07 0.34 25.56
CA GLY A 402 5.99 1.31 25.75
C GLY A 402 5.09 0.96 26.94
N GLU A 403 4.75 -0.33 27.09
CA GLU A 403 3.97 -0.82 28.24
C GLU A 403 4.77 -0.70 29.55
N ALA A 404 6.03 -1.10 29.56
CA ALA A 404 6.92 -0.98 30.73
C ALA A 404 7.13 0.49 31.15
N ALA A 405 7.29 1.39 30.17
CA ALA A 405 7.39 2.82 30.42
C ALA A 405 6.09 3.39 31.02
N THR A 406 4.94 2.87 30.61
CA THR A 406 3.65 3.25 31.21
C THR A 406 3.58 2.82 32.67
N TRP A 407 4.01 1.60 33.01
CA TRP A 407 4.09 1.15 34.40
C TRP A 407 5.09 1.97 35.23
N ALA A 408 6.23 2.38 34.63
CA ALA A 408 7.17 3.26 35.30
C ALA A 408 6.56 4.65 35.58
N LYS A 409 5.84 5.23 34.62
CA LYS A 409 5.13 6.53 34.80
C LYS A 409 4.06 6.42 35.91
N ILE A 410 3.25 5.36 35.93
CA ILE A 410 2.25 5.12 37.02
C ILE A 410 2.95 5.04 38.37
N SER A 411 4.10 4.41 38.44
CA SER A 411 4.91 4.27 39.66
C SER A 411 5.76 5.51 39.98
N LYS A 412 5.65 6.60 39.18
CA LYS A 412 6.45 7.84 39.26
C LYS A 412 7.96 7.59 39.19
N SER A 413 8.38 6.55 38.50
CA SER A 413 9.80 6.27 38.25
C SER A 413 10.30 7.09 37.07
N LYS A 414 11.53 7.63 37.16
CA LYS A 414 12.17 8.37 36.05
C LYS A 414 12.83 7.44 35.03
N VAL A 415 13.04 6.18 35.36
CA VAL A 415 13.67 5.18 34.50
C VAL A 415 12.89 3.88 34.52
N VAL A 416 12.96 3.15 33.42
CA VAL A 416 12.40 1.79 33.32
C VAL A 416 13.45 0.81 33.84
N THR A 417 13.10 0.01 34.84
CA THR A 417 13.94 -1.07 35.39
C THR A 417 13.46 -2.44 34.91
N ALA A 418 14.23 -3.51 35.14
CA ALA A 418 13.84 -4.89 34.82
C ALA A 418 12.44 -5.25 35.34
N LYS A 419 12.08 -4.82 36.56
CA LYS A 419 10.75 -5.07 37.17
C LYS A 419 9.59 -4.56 36.33
N PHE A 420 9.75 -3.45 35.60
CA PHE A 420 8.69 -2.92 34.74
C PHE A 420 8.58 -3.69 33.44
N ILE A 421 9.73 -4.19 32.91
CA ILE A 421 9.73 -5.11 31.76
C ILE A 421 9.03 -6.41 32.15
N ASP A 422 9.38 -7.01 33.27
CA ASP A 422 8.75 -8.24 33.76
C ASP A 422 7.26 -8.05 33.95
N LYS A 423 6.83 -6.93 34.55
CA LYS A 423 5.42 -6.61 34.72
C LYS A 423 4.69 -6.44 33.40
N ALA A 424 5.30 -5.80 32.39
CA ALA A 424 4.72 -5.66 31.06
C ALA A 424 4.53 -7.04 30.40
N LEU A 425 5.53 -7.92 30.47
CA LEU A 425 5.48 -9.27 29.93
C LEU A 425 4.44 -10.13 30.64
N GLU A 426 4.37 -10.05 31.96
CA GLU A 426 3.36 -10.74 32.77
C GLU A 426 1.94 -10.29 32.39
N GLN A 427 1.69 -8.99 32.35
CA GLN A 427 0.37 -8.45 31.98
C GLN A 427 0.01 -8.77 30.53
N ARG A 428 0.97 -8.81 29.62
CA ARG A 428 0.76 -9.26 28.26
C ARG A 428 0.30 -10.72 28.20
N THR A 429 0.97 -11.59 28.96
CA THR A 429 0.61 -13.00 29.09
C THR A 429 -0.77 -13.16 29.74
N GLU A 430 -1.07 -12.43 30.84
CA GLU A 430 -2.37 -12.48 31.54
C GLU A 430 -3.55 -12.16 30.61
N ARG A 431 -3.38 -11.25 29.66
CA ARG A 431 -4.45 -10.87 28.72
C ARG A 431 -4.81 -11.97 27.71
N VAL A 432 -3.89 -12.90 27.41
CA VAL A 432 -4.05 -13.89 26.33
C VAL A 432 -4.13 -15.33 26.84
N LYS A 433 -3.77 -15.61 28.10
CA LYS A 433 -3.68 -16.97 28.67
C LYS A 433 -5.01 -17.64 29.02
N LYS A 434 -6.16 -17.08 28.62
CA LYS A 434 -7.48 -17.62 28.97
C LYS A 434 -7.63 -19.12 28.68
N TYR A 435 -7.15 -19.54 27.51
CA TYR A 435 -7.25 -20.95 27.09
C TYR A 435 -6.31 -21.86 27.85
N ASP A 436 -5.09 -21.41 28.13
CA ASP A 436 -4.12 -22.10 28.97
C ASP A 436 -4.68 -22.28 30.41
N THR A 437 -5.20 -21.22 31.01
CA THR A 437 -5.85 -21.27 32.33
C THR A 437 -6.98 -22.30 32.35
N LYS A 438 -7.86 -22.30 31.34
CA LYS A 438 -8.96 -23.25 31.25
C LYS A 438 -8.48 -24.69 31.07
N TYR A 439 -7.40 -24.89 30.32
CA TYR A 439 -6.77 -26.21 30.15
C TYR A 439 -6.24 -26.74 31.51
N LEU A 440 -5.58 -25.91 32.30
CA LEU A 440 -5.11 -26.25 33.64
C LEU A 440 -6.28 -26.55 34.59
N GLU A 441 -7.38 -25.81 34.50
CA GLU A 441 -8.61 -26.09 35.27
C GLU A 441 -9.16 -27.48 34.95
N MET A 442 -9.25 -27.87 33.69
CA MET A 442 -9.72 -29.19 33.25
C MET A 442 -8.86 -30.33 33.82
N ILE A 443 -7.54 -30.14 33.91
CA ILE A 443 -6.64 -31.10 34.52
C ILE A 443 -6.84 -31.15 36.03
N LYS A 444 -7.00 -30.02 36.70
CA LYS A 444 -7.27 -29.93 38.13
C LYS A 444 -8.57 -30.62 38.52
N GLU A 445 -9.59 -30.49 37.70
CA GLU A 445 -10.89 -31.12 37.86
C GLU A 445 -10.95 -32.59 37.43
N ASN A 446 -9.84 -33.16 36.95
CA ASN A 446 -9.74 -34.49 36.35
C ASN A 446 -10.66 -34.72 35.14
N SER A 447 -11.07 -33.66 34.48
CA SER A 447 -11.75 -33.74 33.16
C SER A 447 -10.79 -34.11 32.05
N LEU A 448 -9.50 -33.77 32.21
CA LEU A 448 -8.38 -34.27 31.40
C LEU A 448 -7.45 -35.11 32.28
N LEU A 449 -7.16 -36.31 31.83
CA LEU A 449 -6.40 -37.31 32.59
C LEU A 449 -4.91 -37.23 32.22
N ILE A 450 -4.13 -36.56 33.04
CA ILE A 450 -2.65 -36.50 32.93
C ILE A 450 -2.07 -37.05 34.24
N ASN A 451 -1.20 -38.05 34.21
CA ASN A 451 -0.49 -38.56 35.36
C ASN A 451 0.85 -37.84 35.51
N THR A 452 1.19 -37.40 36.74
CA THR A 452 2.50 -36.76 37.03
C THR A 452 3.29 -37.53 38.09
N SER A 453 2.88 -38.75 38.42
CA SER A 453 3.55 -39.62 39.35
C SER A 453 3.20 -41.08 39.08
N GLY A 454 4.00 -42.01 39.62
CA GLY A 454 3.80 -43.42 39.44
C GLY A 454 4.51 -43.97 38.21
N PHE A 455 4.26 -45.27 37.91
CA PHE A 455 4.86 -46.00 36.82
C PHE A 455 3.78 -46.79 36.09
N GLU A 456 3.69 -46.63 34.75
CA GLU A 456 2.68 -47.32 33.92
C GLU A 456 3.30 -47.95 32.70
N VAL A 457 2.78 -49.12 32.28
CA VAL A 457 3.26 -49.85 31.09
C VAL A 457 2.54 -49.33 29.84
N GLY A 458 3.28 -48.90 28.83
CA GLY A 458 2.71 -48.40 27.58
C GLY A 458 1.95 -47.07 27.71
N GLU A 459 2.13 -46.33 28.80
CA GLU A 459 1.54 -45.00 29.02
C GLU A 459 2.62 -43.97 29.32
N LEU A 460 2.52 -42.79 28.77
CA LEU A 460 3.43 -41.66 29.05
C LEU A 460 2.85 -40.32 28.62
N ASN A 461 3.49 -39.23 29.08
CA ASN A 461 3.13 -37.87 28.79
C ASN A 461 3.90 -37.34 27.56
N GLY A 462 3.25 -37.16 26.42
CA GLY A 462 3.77 -36.43 25.27
C GLY A 462 3.52 -34.93 25.41
N LEU A 463 4.34 -34.11 24.74
CA LEU A 463 4.22 -32.66 24.79
C LEU A 463 3.90 -32.10 23.41
N THR A 464 2.79 -31.38 23.32
CA THR A 464 2.36 -30.64 22.13
C THR A 464 2.33 -29.15 22.42
N VAL A 465 2.19 -28.32 21.40
CA VAL A 465 1.95 -26.88 21.51
C VAL A 465 0.62 -26.51 20.88
N MET A 466 -0.03 -25.50 21.44
CA MET A 466 -1.24 -24.91 20.87
C MET A 466 -1.01 -23.41 20.69
N SER A 467 -1.24 -22.92 19.47
CA SER A 467 -1.17 -21.49 19.14
C SER A 467 -2.57 -20.94 18.93
N ILE A 468 -2.91 -19.83 19.58
CA ILE A 468 -4.17 -19.12 19.46
C ILE A 468 -3.86 -17.63 19.28
N GLY A 469 -4.01 -17.14 18.06
CA GLY A 469 -3.53 -15.79 17.70
C GLY A 469 -2.01 -15.70 17.92
N ASP A 470 -1.59 -14.74 18.71
CA ASP A 470 -0.17 -14.47 19.01
C ASP A 470 0.34 -15.21 20.27
N TYR A 471 -0.48 -16.04 20.89
CA TYR A 471 -0.12 -16.77 22.11
C TYR A 471 0.04 -18.27 21.84
N THR A 472 1.20 -18.81 22.21
CA THR A 472 1.52 -20.22 22.13
C THR A 472 1.81 -20.76 23.51
N PHE A 473 1.23 -21.90 23.87
CA PHE A 473 1.45 -22.56 25.14
C PHE A 473 1.62 -24.08 24.97
N GLY A 474 2.32 -24.69 25.91
CA GLY A 474 2.55 -26.12 25.93
C GLY A 474 1.36 -26.88 26.49
N LYS A 475 1.01 -27.97 25.84
CA LYS A 475 -0.12 -28.83 26.20
C LYS A 475 0.37 -30.29 26.30
N PRO A 476 0.54 -30.83 27.52
CA PRO A 476 0.75 -32.26 27.70
C PRO A 476 -0.43 -33.08 27.19
N ALA A 477 -0.13 -34.21 26.60
CA ALA A 477 -1.14 -35.18 26.17
C ALA A 477 -0.73 -36.58 26.63
N LYS A 478 -1.66 -37.36 27.16
CA LYS A 478 -1.44 -38.74 27.49
C LYS A 478 -1.37 -39.55 26.22
N ILE A 479 -0.31 -40.32 26.04
CA ILE A 479 -0.14 -41.28 24.96
C ILE A 479 -0.20 -42.67 25.51
N THR A 480 -1.03 -43.54 24.93
CA THR A 480 -1.15 -44.93 25.29
C THR A 480 -0.77 -45.83 24.12
N VAL A 481 -0.09 -46.92 24.40
CA VAL A 481 0.33 -47.88 23.43
C VAL A 481 0.01 -49.31 23.92
N ASN A 482 -0.83 -49.98 23.16
CA ASN A 482 -1.15 -51.39 23.42
C ASN A 482 -0.58 -52.29 22.31
N THR A 483 0.04 -53.43 22.70
CA THR A 483 0.61 -54.36 21.78
C THR A 483 0.06 -55.77 21.97
N TYR A 484 -0.23 -56.43 20.84
CA TYR A 484 -0.74 -57.79 20.85
C TYR A 484 -0.28 -58.55 19.57
N THR A 485 -0.43 -59.86 19.57
CA THR A 485 -0.10 -60.70 18.41
C THR A 485 -1.00 -60.37 17.24
N GLY A 486 -0.41 -60.06 16.09
CA GLY A 486 -1.15 -59.69 14.88
C GLY A 486 -0.22 -59.43 13.68
N LYS A 487 -0.79 -59.07 12.53
CA LYS A 487 -0.08 -58.79 11.29
C LYS A 487 -0.21 -57.35 10.78
N ASN A 488 -0.95 -56.47 11.51
CA ASN A 488 -1.26 -55.12 11.06
C ASN A 488 -0.12 -54.10 11.28
N GLY A 489 0.97 -54.52 12.01
CA GLY A 489 2.05 -53.57 12.34
C GLY A 489 1.63 -52.48 13.32
N VAL A 490 2.16 -51.31 13.19
CA VAL A 490 1.83 -50.13 14.02
C VAL A 490 0.63 -49.41 13.42
N VAL A 491 -0.46 -49.36 14.19
CA VAL A 491 -1.71 -48.65 13.86
C VAL A 491 -1.77 -47.38 14.70
N ASN A 492 -1.81 -46.25 14.05
CA ASN A 492 -2.02 -44.97 14.67
C ASN A 492 -3.51 -44.62 14.60
N ILE A 493 -4.17 -44.49 15.76
CA ILE A 493 -5.62 -44.27 15.84
C ILE A 493 -6.01 -42.96 15.21
N GLU A 494 -5.26 -41.90 15.44
CA GLU A 494 -5.53 -40.55 14.87
C GLU A 494 -5.49 -40.57 13.33
N ARG A 495 -4.64 -41.40 12.73
CA ARG A 495 -4.58 -41.58 11.28
C ARG A 495 -5.82 -42.32 10.76
N GLU A 496 -6.23 -43.38 11.41
CA GLU A 496 -7.40 -44.16 10.99
C GLU A 496 -8.71 -43.38 11.04
N VAL A 497 -8.79 -42.37 11.92
CA VAL A 497 -9.95 -41.47 12.03
C VAL A 497 -9.73 -40.08 11.37
N GLU A 498 -8.71 -39.96 10.54
CA GLU A 498 -8.42 -38.78 9.72
C GLU A 498 -8.14 -37.46 10.48
N ILE A 499 -7.68 -37.54 11.74
CA ILE A 499 -7.26 -36.39 12.55
C ILE A 499 -5.73 -36.28 12.72
N SER A 500 -4.95 -37.13 12.01
CA SER A 500 -3.50 -37.06 11.94
C SER A 500 -3.03 -36.25 10.75
N GLY A 501 -2.18 -35.26 10.98
CA GLY A 501 -1.52 -34.52 9.91
C GLY A 501 -0.42 -35.34 9.20
N PRO A 502 0.04 -34.90 8.02
CA PRO A 502 1.06 -35.60 7.22
C PRO A 502 2.40 -35.80 7.93
N SER A 503 2.83 -34.80 8.72
CA SER A 503 4.10 -34.85 9.44
C SER A 503 4.06 -35.88 10.58
N HIS A 504 2.96 -35.96 11.30
CA HIS A 504 2.74 -36.97 12.35
C HIS A 504 2.67 -38.36 11.75
N SER A 505 1.87 -38.56 10.70
CA SER A 505 1.79 -39.86 9.98
C SER A 505 3.16 -40.32 9.48
N LYS A 506 4.02 -39.43 8.99
CA LYS A 506 5.41 -39.69 8.63
C LYS A 506 6.22 -40.18 9.83
N GLY A 507 6.05 -39.54 11.02
CA GLY A 507 6.71 -39.94 12.26
C GLY A 507 6.41 -41.41 12.62
N VAL A 508 5.14 -41.81 12.57
CA VAL A 508 4.71 -43.20 12.81
C VAL A 508 5.33 -44.23 11.84
N LEU A 509 5.45 -43.86 10.57
CA LEU A 509 6.16 -44.73 9.59
C LEU A 509 7.65 -44.87 9.89
N ILE A 510 8.30 -43.78 10.36
CA ILE A 510 9.72 -43.78 10.73
C ILE A 510 9.97 -44.69 11.93
N LEU A 511 9.16 -44.61 12.98
CA LEU A 511 9.33 -45.51 14.15
C LEU A 511 9.07 -46.96 13.81
N THR A 512 8.17 -47.27 12.85
CA THR A 512 7.97 -48.60 12.32
C THR A 512 9.22 -49.12 11.62
N GLY A 513 9.89 -48.26 10.83
CA GLY A 513 11.17 -48.55 10.20
C GLY A 513 12.29 -48.86 11.21
N TYR A 514 12.35 -48.09 12.31
CA TYR A 514 13.28 -48.37 13.42
C TYR A 514 13.06 -49.73 14.04
N LEU A 515 11.81 -50.11 14.33
CA LEU A 515 11.50 -51.43 14.86
C LEU A 515 11.96 -52.55 13.91
N GLY A 516 11.70 -52.40 12.64
CA GLY A 516 12.14 -53.35 11.63
C GLY A 516 13.67 -53.50 11.59
N GLU A 517 14.38 -52.39 11.60
CA GLU A 517 15.87 -52.36 11.63
C GLU A 517 16.42 -52.99 12.92
N MET A 518 15.85 -52.70 14.07
CA MET A 518 16.39 -53.14 15.34
C MET A 518 16.05 -54.57 15.68
N PHE A 519 14.82 -55.04 15.40
CA PHE A 519 14.29 -56.26 15.94
C PHE A 519 13.82 -57.32 14.90
N ALA A 520 13.65 -56.92 13.63
CA ALA A 520 13.04 -57.81 12.62
C ALA A 520 14.01 -58.27 11.53
N GLN A 521 15.30 -58.42 11.87
CA GLN A 521 16.30 -58.89 10.89
C GLN A 521 16.25 -60.40 10.73
N ASP A 522 15.98 -61.15 11.84
CA ASP A 522 15.98 -62.57 11.87
C ASP A 522 14.58 -63.18 12.05
N ILE A 523 13.60 -62.38 12.46
CA ILE A 523 12.22 -62.81 12.73
C ILE A 523 11.24 -61.83 12.08
N PRO A 524 10.10 -62.29 11.53
CA PRO A 524 9.09 -61.38 11.01
C PRO A 524 8.44 -60.56 12.15
N LEU A 525 8.07 -59.33 11.85
CA LEU A 525 7.41 -58.42 12.80
C LEU A 525 5.91 -58.75 12.91
N CYS A 526 5.60 -59.82 13.67
CA CYS A 526 4.24 -60.32 13.87
C CYS A 526 3.53 -59.67 15.04
N LEU A 527 3.35 -58.32 14.99
CA LEU A 527 2.63 -57.57 16.00
C LEU A 527 1.52 -56.72 15.40
N THR A 528 0.52 -56.44 16.22
CA THR A 528 -0.35 -55.28 16.04
C THR A 528 -0.17 -54.38 17.28
N ALA A 529 0.18 -53.13 17.03
CA ALA A 529 0.33 -52.12 18.06
C ALA A 529 -0.62 -50.96 17.78
N SER A 530 -1.44 -50.57 18.71
CA SER A 530 -2.27 -49.38 18.61
C SER A 530 -1.68 -48.22 19.44
N ILE A 531 -1.51 -47.07 18.84
CA ILE A 531 -1.04 -45.87 19.49
C ILE A 531 -2.19 -44.84 19.48
N CYS A 532 -2.42 -44.20 20.62
CA CYS A 532 -3.48 -43.24 20.80
C CYS A 532 -3.01 -42.04 21.63
N PHE A 533 -3.39 -40.81 21.21
CA PHE A 533 -3.33 -39.61 22.01
C PHE A 533 -4.66 -39.45 22.75
N GLU A 534 -4.70 -39.84 23.98
CA GLU A 534 -5.92 -39.86 24.75
C GLU A 534 -6.51 -38.45 24.93
N GLN A 535 -7.81 -38.32 24.74
CA GLN A 535 -8.55 -37.06 24.86
C GLN A 535 -8.06 -35.92 23.96
N LEU A 536 -7.47 -36.25 22.81
CA LEU A 536 -7.05 -35.28 21.77
C LEU A 536 -7.99 -35.36 20.56
N TYR A 537 -9.01 -34.49 20.51
CA TYR A 537 -10.07 -34.53 19.50
C TYR A 537 -9.88 -33.51 18.36
N ASN A 538 -8.94 -32.55 18.50
CA ASN A 538 -8.72 -31.49 17.53
C ASN A 538 -7.62 -31.79 16.50
N GLY A 539 -7.16 -33.06 16.48
CA GLY A 539 -6.09 -33.50 15.61
C GLY A 539 -4.69 -33.22 16.14
N VAL A 540 -3.72 -33.93 15.56
CA VAL A 540 -2.29 -33.79 15.84
C VAL A 540 -1.51 -33.72 14.54
N ASP A 541 -0.53 -32.81 14.46
CA ASP A 541 0.45 -32.78 13.41
C ASP A 541 1.85 -32.49 13.97
N GLY A 542 2.88 -32.78 13.16
CA GLY A 542 4.27 -32.74 13.60
C GLY A 542 4.80 -34.07 14.06
N ASP A 543 6.09 -34.31 13.84
CA ASP A 543 6.80 -35.54 14.19
C ASP A 543 7.41 -35.50 15.60
N SER A 544 7.21 -34.42 16.36
CA SER A 544 7.87 -34.18 17.64
C SER A 544 7.44 -35.12 18.79
N ALA A 545 6.43 -35.98 18.56
CA ALA A 545 5.99 -37.01 19.48
C ALA A 545 6.50 -38.42 19.11
N SER A 546 7.17 -38.59 17.97
CA SER A 546 7.55 -39.94 17.46
C SER A 546 8.51 -40.66 18.39
N SER A 547 9.41 -39.98 19.11
CA SER A 547 10.20 -40.63 20.17
C SER A 547 9.34 -41.07 21.35
N THR A 548 8.35 -40.25 21.73
CA THR A 548 7.40 -40.56 22.83
C THR A 548 6.60 -41.84 22.50
N GLU A 549 6.03 -41.89 21.30
CA GLU A 549 5.29 -43.05 20.81
C GLU A 549 6.17 -44.33 20.79
N LEU A 550 7.44 -44.18 20.37
CA LEU A 550 8.39 -45.28 20.36
C LEU A 550 8.74 -45.79 21.75
N TYR A 551 8.92 -44.89 22.74
CA TYR A 551 9.12 -45.30 24.15
C TYR A 551 7.90 -46.05 24.68
N GLY A 552 6.68 -45.58 24.41
CA GLY A 552 5.45 -46.29 24.78
C GLY A 552 5.39 -47.68 24.17
N LEU A 553 5.82 -47.82 22.92
CA LEU A 553 5.86 -49.09 22.22
C LEU A 553 6.88 -50.09 22.82
N LEU A 554 8.10 -49.60 23.12
CA LEU A 554 9.14 -50.41 23.80
C LEU A 554 8.70 -50.83 25.20
N SER A 555 8.04 -49.96 25.96
CA SER A 555 7.45 -50.27 27.26
C SER A 555 6.38 -51.36 27.15
N SER A 556 5.40 -51.18 26.26
CA SER A 556 4.32 -52.17 26.06
C SER A 556 4.83 -53.56 25.64
N LEU A 557 5.86 -53.59 24.78
CA LEU A 557 6.49 -54.85 24.33
C LEU A 557 7.35 -55.51 25.45
N SER A 558 8.17 -54.70 26.15
CA SER A 558 9.02 -55.26 27.24
C SER A 558 8.27 -55.56 28.52
N GLY A 559 7.11 -54.95 28.75
CA GLY A 559 6.39 -54.97 30.01
C GLY A 559 7.03 -54.14 31.11
N ILE A 560 8.03 -53.32 30.81
CA ILE A 560 8.69 -52.45 31.79
C ILE A 560 7.94 -51.12 31.85
N PRO A 561 7.51 -50.67 33.08
CA PRO A 561 6.75 -49.47 33.24
C PRO A 561 7.61 -48.20 33.10
N ILE A 562 7.00 -47.11 32.63
CA ILE A 562 7.59 -45.81 32.42
C ILE A 562 7.21 -44.89 33.57
N ASN A 563 8.17 -44.06 34.03
CA ASN A 563 7.98 -43.05 35.03
C ASN A 563 7.08 -41.91 34.52
N GLN A 564 5.90 -41.73 35.12
CA GLN A 564 4.92 -40.72 34.75
C GLN A 564 5.29 -39.29 35.20
N SER A 565 6.29 -39.12 36.06
CA SER A 565 6.80 -37.81 36.48
C SER A 565 7.60 -37.12 35.36
N ILE A 566 7.96 -37.84 34.31
CA ILE A 566 8.78 -37.31 33.19
C ILE A 566 7.93 -37.24 31.92
N ALA A 567 7.73 -36.00 31.42
CA ALA A 567 7.13 -35.83 30.10
C ALA A 567 8.20 -35.83 29.00
N VAL A 568 7.81 -36.19 27.78
CA VAL A 568 8.74 -36.44 26.69
C VAL A 568 8.38 -35.62 25.46
N THR A 569 9.38 -35.09 24.76
CA THR A 569 9.24 -34.57 23.42
C THR A 569 10.52 -34.81 22.62
N GLY A 570 10.39 -35.16 21.36
CA GLY A 570 11.51 -35.42 20.47
C GLY A 570 11.04 -36.08 19.17
N SER A 571 11.62 -35.72 18.04
CA SER A 571 11.51 -36.51 16.82
C SER A 571 12.58 -37.61 16.80
N VAL A 572 12.33 -38.70 16.12
CA VAL A 572 13.31 -39.82 15.97
C VAL A 572 13.49 -40.17 14.49
N ASN A 573 14.70 -40.52 14.12
CA ASN A 573 14.96 -41.08 12.79
C ASN A 573 14.98 -42.63 12.82
N GLN A 574 15.02 -43.26 11.64
CA GLN A 574 15.03 -44.74 11.49
C GLN A 574 16.23 -45.44 12.15
N LYS A 575 17.24 -44.70 12.60
CA LYS A 575 18.45 -45.21 13.27
C LYS A 575 18.42 -44.97 14.78
N GLY A 576 17.29 -44.50 15.33
CA GLY A 576 17.14 -44.24 16.76
C GLY A 576 17.79 -42.97 17.28
N GLN A 577 18.25 -42.06 16.38
CA GLN A 577 18.78 -40.80 16.78
C GLN A 577 17.63 -39.80 17.04
N ILE A 578 17.70 -39.09 18.16
CA ILE A 578 16.73 -38.07 18.52
C ILE A 578 17.06 -36.78 17.79
N GLN A 579 16.03 -36.16 17.23
CA GLN A 579 16.12 -34.96 16.39
C GLN A 579 15.46 -33.76 17.09
N PRO A 580 15.93 -32.52 16.82
CA PRO A 580 15.39 -31.30 17.46
C PRO A 580 13.95 -31.03 17.04
N ILE A 581 13.22 -30.31 17.91
CA ILE A 581 11.80 -29.98 17.75
C ILE A 581 11.55 -28.51 17.99
N GLY A 582 10.40 -28.00 17.55
CA GLY A 582 9.94 -26.64 17.82
C GLY A 582 9.13 -26.54 19.13
N GLY A 583 9.09 -25.31 19.70
CA GLY A 583 8.28 -25.01 20.87
C GLY A 583 8.76 -25.67 22.16
N VAL A 584 10.06 -25.91 22.32
CA VAL A 584 10.62 -26.61 23.47
C VAL A 584 10.34 -25.86 24.79
N ASN A 585 10.42 -24.53 24.79
CA ASN A 585 10.19 -23.72 25.96
C ASN A 585 8.74 -23.81 26.42
N GLU A 586 7.80 -23.63 25.52
CA GLU A 586 6.37 -23.71 25.79
C GLU A 586 5.99 -25.11 26.28
N LYS A 587 6.57 -26.16 25.69
CA LYS A 587 6.35 -27.55 26.11
C LYS A 587 6.81 -27.80 27.52
N ILE A 588 8.00 -27.30 27.90
CA ILE A 588 8.53 -27.42 29.27
C ILE A 588 7.67 -26.61 30.24
N GLU A 589 7.37 -25.34 29.89
CA GLU A 589 6.55 -24.45 30.70
C GLU A 589 5.17 -25.06 30.98
N GLY A 590 4.51 -25.64 29.96
CA GLY A 590 3.19 -26.27 30.11
C GLY A 590 3.17 -27.45 31.08
N PHE A 591 4.14 -28.36 31.00
CA PHE A 591 4.23 -29.49 31.92
C PHE A 591 4.63 -29.06 33.36
N PHE A 592 5.58 -28.12 33.45
CA PHE A 592 5.98 -27.56 34.73
C PHE A 592 4.80 -26.96 35.54
N GLN A 593 3.91 -26.20 34.84
CA GLN A 593 2.73 -25.63 35.54
C GLN A 593 1.80 -26.70 36.12
N ILE A 594 1.63 -27.81 35.43
CA ILE A 594 0.84 -28.95 35.93
C ILE A 594 1.51 -29.58 37.14
N CYS A 595 2.82 -29.87 37.05
CA CYS A 595 3.59 -30.43 38.18
C CYS A 595 3.57 -29.49 39.40
N LYS A 596 3.76 -28.18 39.18
CA LYS A 596 3.67 -27.16 40.23
C LYS A 596 2.29 -27.13 40.90
N MET A 597 1.23 -27.18 40.12
CA MET A 597 -0.16 -27.22 40.63
C MET A 597 -0.41 -28.44 41.54
N ARG A 598 0.23 -29.57 41.24
CA ARG A 598 0.12 -30.81 42.02
C ARG A 598 1.13 -30.91 43.15
N GLY A 599 2.12 -30.06 43.20
CA GLY A 599 3.21 -30.04 44.17
C GLY A 599 4.48 -30.70 43.61
N LEU A 600 5.57 -29.93 43.49
CA LEU A 600 6.87 -30.43 43.07
C LEU A 600 7.53 -31.25 44.18
N ASP A 601 7.92 -32.49 43.89
CA ASP A 601 8.53 -33.43 44.82
C ASP A 601 10.00 -33.82 44.51
N GLY A 602 10.55 -33.21 43.43
CA GLY A 602 11.90 -33.47 42.95
C GLY A 602 12.02 -34.66 41.99
N SER A 603 10.92 -35.35 41.64
CA SER A 603 10.92 -36.42 40.65
C SER A 603 10.53 -35.94 39.25
N HIS A 604 9.92 -34.73 39.18
CA HIS A 604 9.35 -34.21 37.97
C HIS A 604 10.39 -33.71 36.97
N GLY A 605 10.14 -33.91 35.68
CA GLY A 605 11.03 -33.42 34.64
C GLY A 605 10.50 -33.52 33.22
N VAL A 606 11.25 -32.97 32.29
CA VAL A 606 10.97 -33.08 30.87
C VAL A 606 12.21 -33.61 30.15
N MET A 607 12.00 -34.59 29.28
CA MET A 607 13.04 -35.12 28.39
C MET A 607 12.94 -34.48 27.00
N ILE A 608 14.07 -33.92 26.53
CA ILE A 608 14.19 -33.15 25.28
C ILE A 608 15.36 -33.64 24.43
N PRO A 609 15.37 -33.37 23.12
CA PRO A 609 16.55 -33.57 22.28
C PRO A 609 17.74 -32.70 22.73
N ILE A 610 18.96 -33.25 22.72
CA ILE A 610 20.16 -32.54 23.13
C ILE A 610 20.40 -31.25 22.31
N GLN A 611 20.03 -31.23 21.04
CA GLN A 611 20.17 -30.07 20.16
C GLN A 611 19.28 -28.90 20.62
N ASN A 612 18.19 -29.16 21.32
CA ASN A 612 17.30 -28.12 21.83
C ASN A 612 17.81 -27.43 23.12
N VAL A 613 18.92 -27.87 23.70
CA VAL A 613 19.53 -27.19 24.84
C VAL A 613 19.92 -25.75 24.49
N ASP A 614 20.42 -25.51 23.29
CA ASP A 614 20.75 -24.16 22.77
C ASP A 614 19.53 -23.25 22.55
N ASN A 615 18.29 -23.83 22.61
CA ASN A 615 17.04 -23.09 22.41
C ASN A 615 16.32 -22.76 23.72
N LEU A 616 16.84 -23.21 24.87
CA LEU A 616 16.19 -23.02 26.15
C LEU A 616 16.18 -21.54 26.57
N GLN A 617 14.97 -21.01 26.80
CA GLN A 617 14.71 -19.67 27.33
C GLN A 617 13.54 -19.76 28.31
N LEU A 618 13.82 -20.38 29.45
CA LEU A 618 12.81 -20.70 30.46
C LEU A 618 12.57 -19.54 31.42
N SER A 619 11.39 -19.49 32.04
CA SER A 619 11.07 -18.52 33.06
C SER A 619 11.98 -18.67 34.28
N ASP A 620 12.22 -17.57 35.02
CA ASP A 620 13.04 -17.57 36.24
C ASP A 620 12.57 -18.61 37.24
N GLU A 621 11.26 -18.83 37.35
CA GLU A 621 10.66 -19.80 38.23
C GLU A 621 11.13 -21.24 37.91
N ILE A 622 11.14 -21.62 36.65
CA ILE A 622 11.63 -22.93 36.20
C ILE A 622 13.13 -23.08 36.44
N VAL A 623 13.88 -22.04 36.14
CA VAL A 623 15.33 -22.02 36.39
C VAL A 623 15.64 -22.19 37.86
N GLU A 624 14.86 -21.57 38.76
CA GLU A 624 15.02 -21.70 40.21
C GLU A 624 14.61 -23.08 40.71
N ALA A 625 13.50 -23.63 40.17
CA ALA A 625 13.09 -24.99 40.48
C ALA A 625 14.13 -26.05 40.09
N VAL A 626 14.78 -25.86 38.92
CA VAL A 626 15.87 -26.73 38.45
C VAL A 626 17.12 -26.58 39.34
N LYS A 627 17.52 -25.35 39.71
CA LYS A 627 18.62 -25.13 40.66
C LYS A 627 18.38 -25.81 42.01
N ASN A 628 17.15 -25.76 42.46
CA ASN A 628 16.73 -26.37 43.75
C ASN A 628 16.44 -27.88 43.65
N LYS A 629 16.71 -28.48 42.46
CA LYS A 629 16.46 -29.92 42.19
C LYS A 629 15.00 -30.36 42.42
N GLN A 630 14.07 -29.45 42.25
CA GLN A 630 12.64 -29.72 42.34
C GLN A 630 12.04 -30.10 40.98
N PHE A 631 12.71 -29.75 39.90
CA PHE A 631 12.37 -30.08 38.51
C PHE A 631 13.62 -30.40 37.71
N HIS A 632 13.52 -31.23 36.68
CA HIS A 632 14.68 -31.70 35.90
C HIS A 632 14.45 -31.57 34.41
N ILE A 633 15.53 -31.30 33.63
CA ILE A 633 15.52 -31.35 32.19
C ILE A 633 16.55 -32.39 31.79
N TYR A 634 16.08 -33.43 31.10
CA TYR A 634 16.90 -34.51 30.61
C TYR A 634 17.14 -34.33 29.13
N SER A 635 18.38 -34.17 28.71
CA SER A 635 18.77 -34.09 27.31
C SER A 635 19.26 -35.42 26.80
N VAL A 636 18.71 -35.91 25.70
CA VAL A 636 19.03 -37.22 25.13
C VAL A 636 19.34 -37.13 23.64
N SER A 637 20.22 -38.02 23.17
CA SER A 637 20.69 -38.12 21.79
C SER A 637 20.13 -39.31 21.06
N THR A 638 19.79 -40.38 21.78
CA THR A 638 19.33 -41.66 21.23
C THR A 638 18.13 -42.21 22.00
N ILE A 639 17.41 -43.14 21.37
CA ILE A 639 16.27 -43.87 21.97
C ILE A 639 16.76 -44.66 23.17
N GLU A 640 17.93 -45.26 23.11
CA GLU A 640 18.49 -46.06 24.21
C GLU A 640 18.70 -45.22 25.46
N GLU A 641 19.32 -44.03 25.35
CA GLU A 641 19.51 -43.10 26.46
C GLU A 641 18.16 -42.72 27.09
N GLY A 642 17.15 -42.42 26.24
CA GLY A 642 15.83 -41.98 26.71
C GLY A 642 15.04 -43.07 27.44
N ILE A 643 15.06 -44.33 26.95
CA ILE A 643 14.35 -45.40 27.61
C ILE A 643 14.98 -45.77 28.96
N GLU A 644 16.31 -45.64 29.11
CA GLU A 644 17.01 -45.84 30.38
C GLU A 644 16.60 -44.76 31.40
N VAL A 645 16.48 -43.50 30.99
CA VAL A 645 15.98 -42.41 31.88
C VAL A 645 14.54 -42.67 32.34
N LEU A 646 13.67 -43.11 31.42
CA LEU A 646 12.25 -43.34 31.70
C LEU A 646 11.94 -44.55 32.57
N THR A 647 12.75 -45.62 32.43
CA THR A 647 12.48 -46.91 33.05
C THR A 647 13.44 -47.22 34.20
N GLY A 648 14.61 -46.61 34.24
CA GLY A 648 15.72 -47.00 35.11
C GLY A 648 16.37 -48.35 34.77
N VAL A 649 16.01 -48.94 33.63
CA VAL A 649 16.54 -50.23 33.17
C VAL A 649 17.42 -50.01 31.95
N PRO A 650 18.61 -50.65 31.85
CA PRO A 650 19.48 -50.51 30.66
C PRO A 650 18.76 -50.90 29.38
N ALA A 651 18.94 -50.09 28.31
CA ALA A 651 18.36 -50.37 26.99
C ALA A 651 18.87 -51.66 26.38
N GLY A 652 20.17 -51.92 26.46
CA GLY A 652 20.84 -53.08 25.92
C GLY A 652 21.18 -52.95 24.43
N ARG A 653 22.46 -52.92 24.07
CA ARG A 653 22.94 -52.94 22.68
C ARG A 653 23.32 -54.34 22.28
N LYS A 654 23.13 -54.69 21.01
CA LYS A 654 23.57 -56.00 20.47
C LYS A 654 25.07 -56.18 20.67
N ASP A 655 25.47 -57.35 21.15
CA ASP A 655 26.88 -57.78 21.27
C ASP A 655 27.48 -58.08 19.87
N LYS A 656 28.73 -58.52 19.86
CA LYS A 656 29.42 -58.90 18.60
C LYS A 656 28.74 -60.10 17.87
N ASN A 657 27.89 -60.83 18.55
CA ASN A 657 27.13 -61.96 18.01
C ASN A 657 25.70 -61.57 17.63
N GLY A 658 25.36 -60.28 17.66
CA GLY A 658 24.01 -59.78 17.33
C GLY A 658 22.97 -60.00 18.42
N LYS A 659 23.34 -60.40 19.65
CA LYS A 659 22.38 -60.69 20.73
C LYS A 659 22.29 -59.53 21.71
N PHE A 660 21.08 -59.29 22.20
CA PHE A 660 20.84 -58.31 23.30
C PHE A 660 21.21 -58.94 24.65
N PRO A 661 21.81 -58.20 25.57
CA PRO A 661 22.09 -58.69 26.94
C PRO A 661 20.79 -59.01 27.70
N ALA A 662 20.78 -60.13 28.38
CA ALA A 662 19.61 -60.58 29.19
C ALA A 662 19.21 -59.53 30.26
N GLY A 663 17.92 -59.34 30.46
CA GLY A 663 17.37 -58.39 31.46
C GLY A 663 17.33 -56.94 31.00
N THR A 664 17.77 -56.62 29.76
CA THR A 664 17.65 -55.27 29.18
C THR A 664 16.32 -55.07 28.46
N VAL A 665 15.92 -53.80 28.24
CA VAL A 665 14.65 -53.46 27.57
C VAL A 665 14.60 -54.14 26.16
N ASN A 666 15.62 -53.95 25.38
CA ASN A 666 15.67 -54.48 24.00
C ASN A 666 15.68 -56.01 23.96
N TYR A 667 16.28 -56.67 24.97
CA TYR A 667 16.18 -58.13 25.12
C TYR A 667 14.74 -58.56 25.32
N LEU A 668 14.03 -57.95 26.24
CA LEU A 668 12.63 -58.31 26.55
C LEU A 668 11.70 -58.00 25.34
N VAL A 669 11.94 -56.89 24.61
CA VAL A 669 11.23 -56.56 23.37
C VAL A 669 11.45 -57.66 22.34
N TYR A 670 12.71 -58.08 22.10
CA TYR A 670 13.04 -59.10 21.14
C TYR A 670 12.40 -60.46 21.48
N GLU A 671 12.49 -60.90 22.73
CA GLU A 671 11.87 -62.15 23.19
C GLU A 671 10.33 -62.10 23.03
N LYS A 672 9.71 -60.96 23.29
CA LYS A 672 8.25 -60.77 23.10
C LYS A 672 7.87 -60.89 21.62
N LEU A 673 8.57 -60.19 20.76
CA LEU A 673 8.35 -60.27 19.30
C LEU A 673 8.59 -61.66 18.72
N LYS A 674 9.61 -62.36 19.20
CA LYS A 674 9.87 -63.77 18.84
C LYS A 674 8.69 -64.65 19.25
N LYS A 675 8.17 -64.52 20.46
CA LYS A 675 6.98 -65.24 20.90
C LYS A 675 5.75 -64.97 20.06
N TYR A 676 5.58 -63.72 19.63
CA TYR A 676 4.49 -63.33 18.72
C TYR A 676 4.64 -63.99 17.35
N ALA A 677 5.86 -64.02 16.78
CA ALA A 677 6.16 -64.71 15.52
C ALA A 677 5.89 -66.23 15.59
N GLU A 678 6.31 -66.89 16.70
CA GLU A 678 6.05 -68.31 16.95
C GLU A 678 4.54 -68.61 17.06
N THR A 679 3.78 -67.72 17.70
CA THR A 679 2.32 -67.88 17.85
C THR A 679 1.59 -67.73 16.51
N VAL A 680 2.03 -66.84 15.63
CA VAL A 680 1.44 -66.62 14.30
C VAL A 680 1.82 -67.81 13.38
N ASN A 681 3.10 -68.20 13.33
CA ASN A 681 3.58 -69.27 12.48
C ASN A 681 3.06 -70.67 12.92
N GLY A 682 2.86 -70.89 14.22
CA GLY A 682 2.28 -72.13 14.76
C GLY A 682 0.77 -72.28 14.55
N LYS A 683 0.08 -71.23 14.14
CA LYS A 683 -1.34 -71.25 13.73
C LYS A 683 -1.53 -71.41 12.23
N ASP A 684 -0.49 -71.19 11.43
CA ASP A 684 -0.48 -71.38 9.99
C ASP A 684 0.07 -72.74 9.60
N ALA A 685 0.55 -73.65 10.57
CA ALA A 685 0.93 -75.05 10.45
C ALA A 685 -0.22 -75.95 10.97
#